data_c2aba44ed5acf0046a73f5d3f3d11dd2
#
_entry.id   c2aba44ed5acf0046a73f5d3f3d11dd2
#
_cell.length_a   1.000
_cell.length_b   1.000
_cell.length_c   1.000
_cell.angle_alpha   90.00
_cell.angle_beta   90.00
_cell.angle_gamma   90.00
#
_symmetry.space_group_name_H-M   'P 1'
#
loop_
_entity.id
_entity.type
_entity.pdbx_description
1 polymer ?
#
loop_
_entity_poly.entity_id
_entity_poly.type
_entity_poly.pdbx_seq_one_letter_code
_entity_poly.pdbx_strand_id
1 'polypeptide(L)'
;MTGVIGWAKEQGRLQFLELLVYDYLVQSQPQQPIDSRLLVVGITEEDIQNQKRWPLKDETIAQLLINLEKFQPKVIALDLFRDIPHPPGHEALQKVLASDNIIVANQLPSSSEEPGVSAPPHIPKERIGFVDLVIDPDNVVRRGLLGVGSSSGKRHFPSFALQTSLKYLADPKLALEFTPHSLTVGQTKINRLQANSGGYQLPASEVAGWQTLLRFRSPSIARQVSLTDVLNQKIDPEWIKGKIVLIGVTAPSVKDTFPTPYSSVQTSGFEMPGVIIHSHLVSQILDLASGEQRQFWFWSVGAEWFWLAGWSVVGGVLTWRMKQLRHFIVSLAIAVAGLWFVCWWLFLQGGWIPFVPPLLGLFFTAVFTLAYKVVYQNYHDTLTGLPNRRLFLQRIESFYRQHSHSQPSFMAVLFLDLDRFKLVNDGLGHLAGDALLFQTAQRLESCLNIEHLLARVGGDEFAVWLPNLKDSKEVIALADLFQKELTEPFLWKGKEICITVSIGIAFDQYHLESEPPELLRYADIAMFHAKDLGKARHEIFMKGMDTKAIVRWQLETDLRLALNQDEFELYYQPIVNLQSLRIEGFEALVRWRSPTRGLISPDNFISVAEESGLIVPLGHWILREACQQIQLWRQQFPNLSKLQVSVNLSGRQFSQPNLVEQIRSVLMELSLTGDELKLEITESMIINNVEDAIALLHELKSLGLKLSIDDFGTGYSSLSYLHRFPVDTLKIDKSFVSRLMNEQEQEKYTQLVHTIITLGHNLKMNVIAEGLETEEQLKILQSFHCEYGQGYFFAKPLLKDDATKLLTHHVQEGNTSSFP
;
A
#
# COMPACT_ATOMS: atom_id res chain seq x y z
N MET A 1 -20.54 6.54 -7.01
CA MET A 1 -20.65 5.14 -7.44
C MET A 1 -21.97 4.49 -7.05
N THR A 2 -22.32 4.44 -5.78
CA THR A 2 -23.57 3.84 -5.29
C THR A 2 -24.81 4.38 -6.04
N GLY A 3 -24.89 5.70 -6.25
CA GLY A 3 -25.97 6.33 -7.02
C GLY A 3 -26.07 5.87 -8.49
N VAL A 4 -24.92 5.65 -9.14
CA VAL A 4 -24.88 5.18 -10.54
C VAL A 4 -25.38 3.73 -10.66
N ILE A 5 -24.96 2.87 -9.71
CA ILE A 5 -25.38 1.47 -9.69
C ILE A 5 -26.88 1.37 -9.36
N GLY A 6 -27.36 2.14 -8.36
CA GLY A 6 -28.77 2.22 -8.03
C GLY A 6 -29.62 2.72 -9.20
N TRP A 7 -29.18 3.76 -9.88
CA TRP A 7 -29.84 4.23 -11.09
C TRP A 7 -29.86 3.17 -12.21
N ALA A 8 -28.73 2.49 -12.46
CA ALA A 8 -28.66 1.41 -13.46
C ALA A 8 -29.62 0.25 -13.12
N LYS A 9 -29.77 -0.08 -11.82
CA LYS A 9 -30.77 -1.04 -11.35
C LYS A 9 -32.20 -0.56 -11.67
N GLU A 10 -32.54 0.67 -11.30
CA GLU A 10 -33.90 1.22 -11.55
C GLU A 10 -34.24 1.31 -13.04
N GLN A 11 -33.24 1.45 -13.91
CA GLN A 11 -33.41 1.38 -15.37
C GLN A 11 -33.45 -0.06 -15.93
N GLY A 12 -33.48 -1.08 -15.07
CA GLY A 12 -33.52 -2.48 -15.48
C GLY A 12 -32.24 -3.04 -16.13
N ARG A 13 -31.15 -2.24 -16.18
CA ARG A 13 -29.89 -2.66 -16.85
C ARG A 13 -29.20 -3.83 -16.17
N LEU A 14 -29.51 -4.07 -14.90
CA LEU A 14 -28.93 -5.19 -14.11
C LEU A 14 -29.89 -6.39 -14.00
N GLN A 15 -31.13 -6.28 -14.53
CA GLN A 15 -32.15 -7.33 -14.40
C GLN A 15 -31.68 -8.67 -14.95
N PHE A 16 -31.07 -8.70 -16.13
CA PHE A 16 -30.58 -9.94 -16.72
C PHE A 16 -29.61 -10.70 -15.80
N LEU A 17 -28.67 -9.96 -15.18
CA LEU A 17 -27.71 -10.56 -14.23
C LEU A 17 -28.40 -11.04 -12.96
N GLU A 18 -29.38 -10.30 -12.47
CA GLU A 18 -30.17 -10.71 -11.29
C GLU A 18 -31.00 -11.97 -11.55
N LEU A 19 -31.54 -12.08 -12.76
CA LEU A 19 -32.29 -13.30 -13.15
C LEU A 19 -31.37 -14.52 -13.27
N LEU A 20 -30.15 -14.36 -13.76
CA LEU A 20 -29.15 -15.43 -13.73
C LEU A 20 -28.81 -15.85 -12.28
N VAL A 21 -28.64 -14.88 -11.39
CA VAL A 21 -28.43 -15.16 -9.96
C VAL A 21 -29.64 -15.86 -9.35
N TYR A 22 -30.85 -15.41 -9.68
CA TYR A 22 -32.09 -16.08 -9.24
C TYR A 22 -32.13 -17.55 -9.64
N ASP A 23 -31.83 -17.85 -10.92
CA ASP A 23 -31.81 -19.21 -11.41
C ASP A 23 -30.80 -20.07 -10.65
N TYR A 24 -29.62 -19.50 -10.35
CA TYR A 24 -28.61 -20.18 -9.55
C TYR A 24 -29.07 -20.43 -8.11
N LEU A 25 -29.77 -19.46 -7.51
CA LEU A 25 -30.36 -19.60 -6.19
C LEU A 25 -31.42 -20.71 -6.17
N VAL A 26 -32.29 -20.80 -7.19
CA VAL A 26 -33.29 -21.86 -7.33
C VAL A 26 -32.59 -23.22 -7.43
N GLN A 27 -31.57 -23.34 -8.24
CA GLN A 27 -30.84 -24.61 -8.44
C GLN A 27 -30.05 -25.04 -7.21
N SER A 28 -29.58 -24.10 -6.41
CA SER A 28 -28.80 -24.33 -5.18
C SER A 28 -29.67 -24.72 -3.97
N GLN A 29 -31.01 -24.67 -4.11
CA GLN A 29 -31.89 -25.09 -3.03
C GLN A 29 -31.81 -26.60 -2.83
N PRO A 30 -31.97 -27.09 -1.60
CA PRO A 30 -32.18 -28.49 -1.32
C PRO A 30 -33.41 -29.01 -2.09
N GLN A 31 -33.24 -30.05 -2.86
CA GLN A 31 -34.36 -30.69 -3.57
C GLN A 31 -35.42 -31.19 -2.59
N GLN A 32 -36.65 -30.78 -2.81
CA GLN A 32 -37.77 -31.24 -2.02
C GLN A 32 -38.29 -32.59 -2.61
N PRO A 33 -38.85 -33.43 -1.79
CA PRO A 33 -39.47 -34.66 -2.29
C PRO A 33 -40.62 -34.35 -3.24
N ILE A 34 -40.92 -35.31 -4.13
CA ILE A 34 -42.09 -35.22 -5.03
C ILE A 34 -43.37 -34.99 -4.22
N ASP A 35 -44.27 -34.18 -4.79
CA ASP A 35 -45.56 -33.92 -4.15
C ASP A 35 -46.46 -35.17 -4.26
N SER A 36 -46.72 -35.78 -3.12
CA SER A 36 -47.53 -37.00 -3.06
C SER A 36 -49.00 -36.81 -3.38
N ARG A 37 -49.47 -35.55 -3.41
CA ARG A 37 -50.86 -35.15 -3.77
C ARG A 37 -51.11 -35.19 -5.26
N LEU A 38 -50.00 -35.17 -6.07
CA LEU A 38 -50.06 -35.02 -7.52
C LEU A 38 -49.63 -36.29 -8.22
N LEU A 39 -50.28 -36.58 -9.37
CA LEU A 39 -49.88 -37.54 -10.37
C LEU A 39 -49.91 -36.83 -11.73
N VAL A 40 -48.87 -36.96 -12.53
CA VAL A 40 -48.85 -36.44 -13.91
C VAL A 40 -48.99 -37.61 -14.89
N VAL A 41 -49.99 -37.50 -15.73
CA VAL A 41 -50.16 -38.42 -16.89
C VAL A 41 -49.61 -37.71 -18.11
N GLY A 42 -48.38 -38.03 -18.47
CA GLY A 42 -47.71 -37.45 -19.66
C GLY A 42 -48.11 -38.17 -20.95
N ILE A 43 -48.45 -37.37 -21.96
CA ILE A 43 -48.56 -37.88 -23.33
C ILE A 43 -47.16 -37.79 -23.91
N THR A 44 -46.49 -38.94 -23.97
CA THR A 44 -45.11 -39.07 -24.37
C THR A 44 -44.94 -39.17 -25.89
N GLU A 45 -43.73 -39.05 -26.41
CA GLU A 45 -43.40 -39.28 -27.81
C GLU A 45 -43.80 -40.68 -28.25
N GLU A 46 -43.57 -41.68 -27.40
CA GLU A 46 -43.97 -43.08 -27.66
C GLU A 46 -45.47 -43.22 -27.73
N ASP A 47 -46.25 -42.52 -26.86
CA ASP A 47 -47.71 -42.54 -26.91
C ASP A 47 -48.22 -41.97 -28.24
N ILE A 48 -47.65 -40.89 -28.75
CA ILE A 48 -48.03 -40.29 -30.03
C ILE A 48 -47.71 -41.20 -31.19
N GLN A 49 -46.56 -41.84 -31.18
CA GLN A 49 -46.14 -42.80 -32.20
C GLN A 49 -47.02 -44.02 -32.21
N ASN A 50 -47.38 -44.54 -31.04
CA ASN A 50 -48.30 -45.72 -30.90
C ASN A 50 -49.70 -45.41 -31.41
N GLN A 51 -50.20 -44.21 -31.15
CA GLN A 51 -51.48 -43.68 -31.61
C GLN A 51 -51.46 -43.28 -33.10
N LYS A 52 -50.24 -43.12 -33.67
CA LYS A 52 -50.01 -42.68 -35.10
C LYS A 52 -50.73 -41.38 -35.47
N ARG A 53 -51.02 -40.53 -34.51
CA ARG A 53 -51.85 -39.29 -34.70
C ARG A 53 -51.62 -38.29 -33.57
N TRP A 54 -51.50 -37.04 -33.99
CA TRP A 54 -51.60 -35.87 -33.10
C TRP A 54 -52.48 -34.78 -33.79
N PRO A 55 -53.43 -34.14 -33.12
CA PRO A 55 -53.90 -34.38 -31.77
C PRO A 55 -54.57 -35.76 -31.62
N LEU A 56 -54.53 -36.33 -30.41
CA LEU A 56 -55.14 -37.64 -30.13
C LEU A 56 -56.64 -37.63 -30.36
N LYS A 57 -57.20 -38.81 -30.67
CA LYS A 57 -58.66 -39.01 -30.85
C LYS A 57 -59.42 -38.77 -29.52
N ASP A 58 -60.64 -38.22 -29.63
CA ASP A 58 -61.53 -38.07 -28.47
C ASP A 58 -61.87 -39.37 -27.76
N GLU A 59 -61.96 -40.48 -28.52
CA GLU A 59 -62.11 -41.80 -27.97
C GLU A 59 -60.98 -42.22 -27.04
N THR A 60 -59.73 -41.91 -27.41
CA THR A 60 -58.53 -42.21 -26.58
C THR A 60 -58.56 -41.45 -25.29
N ILE A 61 -58.89 -40.14 -25.36
CA ILE A 61 -58.99 -39.26 -24.17
C ILE A 61 -60.18 -39.66 -23.32
N ALA A 62 -61.32 -40.01 -23.92
CA ALA A 62 -62.49 -40.51 -23.16
C ALA A 62 -62.12 -41.75 -22.39
N GLN A 63 -61.46 -42.73 -23.04
CA GLN A 63 -61.01 -43.97 -22.39
C GLN A 63 -60.04 -43.75 -21.27
N LEU A 64 -59.06 -42.80 -21.48
CA LEU A 64 -58.10 -42.34 -20.44
C LEU A 64 -58.87 -41.87 -19.22
N LEU A 65 -59.81 -40.93 -19.41
CA LEU A 65 -60.58 -40.33 -18.31
C LEU A 65 -61.46 -41.40 -17.62
N ILE A 66 -62.11 -42.26 -18.35
CA ILE A 66 -62.94 -43.36 -17.80
C ILE A 66 -62.07 -44.28 -16.95
N ASN A 67 -60.86 -44.63 -17.42
CA ASN A 67 -59.95 -45.48 -16.64
C ASN A 67 -59.48 -44.80 -15.34
N LEU A 68 -59.20 -43.52 -15.38
CA LEU A 68 -58.80 -42.76 -14.18
C LEU A 68 -59.94 -42.66 -13.18
N GLU A 69 -61.17 -42.38 -13.63
CA GLU A 69 -62.34 -42.20 -12.76
C GLU A 69 -62.67 -43.49 -11.97
N LYS A 70 -62.34 -44.71 -12.48
CA LYS A 70 -62.48 -46.00 -11.75
C LYS A 70 -61.72 -46.01 -10.42
N PHE A 71 -60.61 -45.19 -10.32
CA PHE A 71 -59.76 -45.13 -9.16
C PHE A 71 -60.08 -43.94 -8.25
N GLN A 72 -61.15 -43.21 -8.51
CA GLN A 72 -61.66 -42.10 -7.68
C GLN A 72 -60.64 -41.01 -7.40
N PRO A 73 -60.06 -40.39 -8.43
CA PRO A 73 -59.25 -39.19 -8.26
C PRO A 73 -60.10 -38.05 -7.66
N LYS A 74 -59.52 -37.21 -6.83
CA LYS A 74 -60.22 -36.05 -6.29
C LYS A 74 -60.45 -34.98 -7.36
N VAL A 75 -59.47 -34.78 -8.23
CA VAL A 75 -59.52 -33.87 -9.38
C VAL A 75 -58.75 -34.45 -10.56
N ILE A 76 -59.31 -34.35 -11.73
CA ILE A 76 -58.58 -34.56 -13.00
C ILE A 76 -58.46 -33.19 -13.69
N ALA A 77 -57.23 -32.79 -13.97
CA ALA A 77 -56.94 -31.55 -14.64
C ALA A 77 -56.38 -31.84 -16.05
N LEU A 78 -57.19 -31.50 -17.07
CA LEU A 78 -56.90 -31.83 -18.47
C LEU A 78 -56.28 -30.61 -19.19
N ASP A 79 -54.96 -30.66 -19.33
CA ASP A 79 -54.22 -29.66 -20.06
C ASP A 79 -54.09 -30.01 -21.56
N LEU A 80 -55.22 -30.07 -22.17
CA LEU A 80 -55.37 -30.34 -23.59
C LEU A 80 -56.56 -29.55 -24.16
N PHE A 81 -56.35 -28.86 -25.29
CA PHE A 81 -57.42 -28.15 -25.94
C PHE A 81 -58.38 -29.12 -26.66
N ARG A 82 -59.66 -29.03 -26.36
CA ARG A 82 -60.76 -29.85 -26.92
C ARG A 82 -61.96 -28.98 -27.35
N ASP A 83 -61.70 -27.80 -27.86
CA ASP A 83 -62.66 -26.87 -28.42
C ASP A 83 -63.25 -27.38 -29.75
N ILE A 84 -62.42 -28.12 -30.50
CA ILE A 84 -62.76 -28.77 -31.76
C ILE A 84 -62.82 -30.28 -31.60
N PRO A 85 -63.85 -30.99 -32.14
CA PRO A 85 -63.93 -32.43 -32.10
C PRO A 85 -62.78 -33.14 -32.86
N HIS A 86 -62.17 -34.17 -32.25
CA HIS A 86 -61.19 -35.03 -32.91
C HIS A 86 -61.73 -36.49 -32.99
N PRO A 87 -62.61 -36.78 -33.96
CA PRO A 87 -63.31 -38.06 -34.06
C PRO A 87 -62.36 -39.25 -34.30
N PRO A 88 -62.75 -40.43 -33.91
CA PRO A 88 -64.07 -40.84 -33.28
C PRO A 88 -64.13 -40.60 -31.77
N GLY A 89 -65.30 -40.72 -31.15
CA GLY A 89 -65.49 -40.77 -29.70
C GLY A 89 -65.89 -39.43 -29.04
N HIS A 90 -66.30 -38.44 -29.82
CA HIS A 90 -66.61 -37.10 -29.30
C HIS A 90 -67.76 -37.12 -28.27
N GLU A 91 -68.86 -37.84 -28.54
CA GLU A 91 -69.99 -37.98 -27.57
C GLU A 91 -69.56 -38.69 -26.25
N ALA A 92 -68.68 -39.67 -26.35
CA ALA A 92 -68.15 -40.30 -25.18
C ALA A 92 -67.27 -39.35 -24.34
N LEU A 93 -66.45 -38.58 -25.01
CA LEU A 93 -65.62 -37.56 -24.34
C LEU A 93 -66.50 -36.50 -23.65
N GLN A 94 -67.49 -35.91 -24.34
CA GLN A 94 -68.43 -34.94 -23.75
C GLN A 94 -69.12 -35.53 -22.51
N LYS A 95 -69.54 -36.76 -22.56
CA LYS A 95 -70.22 -37.42 -21.42
C LYS A 95 -69.28 -37.54 -20.23
N VAL A 96 -68.01 -37.85 -20.41
CA VAL A 96 -67.04 -38.00 -19.32
C VAL A 96 -66.65 -36.61 -18.83
N LEU A 97 -66.46 -35.58 -19.69
CA LEU A 97 -66.16 -34.24 -19.32
C LEU A 97 -67.31 -33.58 -18.50
N ALA A 98 -68.50 -34.10 -18.53
CA ALA A 98 -69.58 -33.66 -17.66
C ALA A 98 -69.31 -33.95 -16.15
N SER A 99 -68.38 -34.86 -15.79
CA SER A 99 -67.99 -35.16 -14.42
C SER A 99 -67.50 -33.87 -13.71
N ASP A 100 -67.99 -33.70 -12.45
CA ASP A 100 -67.78 -32.48 -11.69
C ASP A 100 -66.31 -32.27 -11.23
N ASN A 101 -65.54 -33.33 -11.11
CA ASN A 101 -64.13 -33.30 -10.70
C ASN A 101 -63.11 -33.03 -11.86
N ILE A 102 -63.59 -32.81 -13.08
CA ILE A 102 -62.74 -32.57 -14.24
C ILE A 102 -62.58 -31.06 -14.47
N ILE A 103 -61.39 -30.56 -14.47
CA ILE A 103 -60.99 -29.19 -14.83
C ILE A 103 -60.41 -29.25 -16.26
N VAL A 104 -60.82 -28.28 -17.11
CA VAL A 104 -60.39 -28.22 -18.52
C VAL A 104 -59.61 -26.96 -18.80
N ALA A 105 -58.67 -27.05 -19.72
CA ALA A 105 -57.83 -25.96 -20.15
C ALA A 105 -58.55 -25.09 -21.24
N ASN A 106 -58.31 -23.81 -21.18
CA ASN A 106 -58.56 -22.85 -22.26
C ASN A 106 -57.34 -21.93 -22.37
N GLN A 107 -57.25 -21.16 -23.48
CA GLN A 107 -56.27 -20.11 -23.68
C GLN A 107 -56.97 -18.80 -23.86
N LEU A 108 -56.46 -17.75 -23.18
CA LEU A 108 -57.03 -16.44 -23.25
C LEU A 108 -56.58 -15.74 -24.56
N PRO A 109 -57.45 -14.87 -25.13
CA PRO A 109 -57.05 -14.06 -26.28
C PRO A 109 -55.94 -13.10 -25.88
N SER A 110 -54.85 -13.12 -26.61
CA SER A 110 -53.70 -12.21 -26.38
C SER A 110 -53.80 -10.94 -27.19
N SER A 111 -54.49 -10.96 -28.34
CA SER A 111 -54.77 -9.82 -29.21
C SER A 111 -56.04 -10.04 -30.04
N SER A 112 -56.42 -9.10 -30.87
CA SER A 112 -57.51 -9.27 -31.85
C SER A 112 -57.16 -10.28 -32.94
N GLU A 113 -55.88 -10.54 -33.15
CA GLU A 113 -55.39 -11.46 -34.16
C GLU A 113 -55.18 -12.87 -33.61
N GLU A 114 -55.07 -12.98 -32.27
CA GLU A 114 -54.90 -14.23 -31.54
C GLU A 114 -56.08 -14.43 -30.58
N PRO A 115 -57.21 -15.02 -31.06
CA PRO A 115 -58.44 -15.11 -30.30
C PRO A 115 -58.40 -16.09 -29.12
N GLY A 116 -57.27 -16.77 -28.91
CA GLY A 116 -57.13 -17.80 -27.87
C GLY A 116 -57.87 -19.09 -28.28
N VAL A 117 -57.96 -20.04 -27.34
CA VAL A 117 -58.64 -21.34 -27.53
C VAL A 117 -59.72 -21.45 -26.49
N SER A 118 -60.97 -21.67 -26.95
CA SER A 118 -62.12 -21.83 -26.07
C SER A 118 -62.11 -23.18 -25.36
N ALA A 119 -62.72 -23.22 -24.18
CA ALA A 119 -62.96 -24.49 -23.50
C ALA A 119 -64.00 -25.33 -24.29
N PRO A 120 -64.03 -26.68 -24.07
CA PRO A 120 -65.05 -27.53 -24.64
C PRO A 120 -66.45 -27.01 -24.29
N PRO A 121 -67.44 -27.17 -25.21
CA PRO A 121 -68.83 -26.68 -25.00
C PRO A 121 -69.46 -27.36 -23.78
N HIS A 122 -70.40 -26.64 -23.16
CA HIS A 122 -71.23 -27.06 -22.01
C HIS A 122 -70.46 -27.26 -20.66
N ILE A 123 -69.16 -26.88 -20.55
CA ILE A 123 -68.43 -26.92 -19.30
C ILE A 123 -68.74 -25.69 -18.45
N PRO A 124 -69.09 -25.84 -17.15
CA PRO A 124 -69.28 -24.72 -16.25
C PRO A 124 -68.00 -23.88 -16.10
N LYS A 125 -68.13 -22.57 -15.93
CA LYS A 125 -67.00 -21.66 -15.82
C LYS A 125 -66.11 -21.97 -14.63
N GLU A 126 -66.63 -22.54 -13.58
CA GLU A 126 -65.92 -22.95 -12.37
C GLU A 126 -64.97 -24.14 -12.62
N ARG A 127 -65.10 -24.76 -13.79
CA ARG A 127 -64.27 -25.89 -14.21
C ARG A 127 -63.35 -25.57 -15.37
N ILE A 128 -63.26 -24.31 -15.75
CA ILE A 128 -62.43 -23.82 -16.86
C ILE A 128 -61.30 -22.98 -16.26
N GLY A 129 -60.07 -23.26 -16.63
CA GLY A 129 -58.90 -22.46 -16.25
C GLY A 129 -57.95 -22.22 -17.41
N PHE A 130 -57.42 -21.02 -17.54
CA PHE A 130 -56.49 -20.74 -18.60
C PHE A 130 -55.07 -21.28 -18.28
N VAL A 131 -54.37 -21.73 -19.34
CA VAL A 131 -53.05 -22.32 -19.28
C VAL A 131 -51.93 -21.40 -19.76
N ASP A 132 -52.22 -20.12 -19.93
CA ASP A 132 -51.24 -19.15 -20.38
C ASP A 132 -50.10 -19.02 -19.33
N LEU A 133 -48.85 -19.14 -19.80
CA LEU A 133 -47.68 -18.96 -19.00
C LEU A 133 -47.07 -17.55 -19.16
N VAL A 134 -46.47 -17.04 -18.10
CA VAL A 134 -45.72 -15.79 -18.17
C VAL A 134 -44.27 -16.11 -18.43
N ILE A 135 -43.79 -15.64 -19.56
CA ILE A 135 -42.42 -15.85 -20.01
C ILE A 135 -41.65 -14.54 -19.74
N ASP A 136 -40.48 -14.64 -19.11
CA ASP A 136 -39.63 -13.50 -18.89
C ASP A 136 -38.91 -13.06 -20.18
N PRO A 137 -38.36 -11.83 -20.25
CA PRO A 137 -37.70 -11.31 -21.46
C PRO A 137 -36.52 -12.15 -21.97
N ASP A 138 -35.99 -13.04 -21.16
CA ASP A 138 -34.92 -13.99 -21.51
C ASP A 138 -35.45 -15.37 -21.89
N ASN A 139 -36.77 -15.47 -22.18
CA ASN A 139 -37.51 -16.71 -22.54
C ASN A 139 -37.60 -17.76 -21.43
N VAL A 140 -37.32 -17.43 -20.18
CA VAL A 140 -37.40 -18.39 -19.07
C VAL A 140 -38.67 -18.15 -18.27
N VAL A 141 -39.34 -19.24 -17.91
CA VAL A 141 -40.55 -19.22 -17.07
C VAL A 141 -40.13 -19.25 -15.59
N ARG A 142 -40.33 -18.11 -14.90
CA ARG A 142 -40.08 -17.96 -13.45
C ARG A 142 -41.30 -17.50 -12.69
N ARG A 143 -42.35 -17.08 -13.43
CA ARG A 143 -43.56 -16.48 -12.86
C ARG A 143 -44.76 -17.35 -13.19
N GLY A 144 -45.65 -17.57 -12.20
CA GLY A 144 -46.93 -18.20 -12.37
C GLY A 144 -48.08 -17.18 -12.38
N LEU A 145 -49.00 -17.29 -13.32
CA LEU A 145 -50.16 -16.45 -13.42
C LEU A 145 -51.37 -17.13 -12.75
N LEU A 146 -51.89 -16.52 -11.70
CA LEU A 146 -52.99 -17.07 -10.90
C LEU A 146 -54.35 -16.64 -11.41
N GLY A 147 -54.43 -15.45 -12.01
CA GLY A 147 -55.68 -14.93 -12.54
C GLY A 147 -55.50 -13.66 -13.36
N VAL A 148 -56.46 -13.37 -14.21
CA VAL A 148 -56.50 -12.19 -15.05
C VAL A 148 -57.88 -11.51 -14.92
N GLY A 149 -57.89 -10.18 -14.80
CA GLY A 149 -59.09 -9.38 -14.80
C GLY A 149 -59.56 -9.02 -16.20
N SER A 150 -60.87 -9.00 -16.43
CA SER A 150 -61.43 -8.47 -17.68
C SER A 150 -61.12 -6.97 -17.82
N SER A 151 -61.07 -6.43 -19.04
CA SER A 151 -60.91 -5.02 -19.30
C SER A 151 -61.99 -4.12 -18.62
N SER A 152 -63.14 -4.66 -18.30
CA SER A 152 -64.22 -3.99 -17.53
C SER A 152 -64.03 -4.02 -16.02
N GLY A 153 -63.04 -4.73 -15.49
CA GLY A 153 -62.78 -4.90 -14.04
C GLY A 153 -63.82 -5.70 -13.27
N LYS A 154 -64.87 -6.17 -13.94
CA LYS A 154 -66.03 -6.86 -13.28
C LYS A 154 -65.93 -8.35 -13.30
N ARG A 155 -65.00 -8.94 -14.05
CA ARG A 155 -64.84 -10.42 -14.12
C ARG A 155 -63.36 -10.79 -13.96
N HIS A 156 -63.11 -11.86 -13.25
CA HIS A 156 -61.81 -12.42 -13.09
C HIS A 156 -61.78 -13.83 -13.67
N PHE A 157 -60.73 -14.16 -14.37
CA PHE A 157 -60.49 -15.46 -14.95
C PHE A 157 -59.40 -16.14 -14.15
N PRO A 158 -59.65 -17.23 -13.40
CA PRO A 158 -58.64 -17.96 -12.69
C PRO A 158 -57.85 -18.85 -13.66
N SER A 159 -56.56 -19.10 -13.31
CA SER A 159 -55.71 -20.03 -14.06
C SER A 159 -56.13 -21.46 -13.86
N PHE A 160 -55.66 -22.32 -14.77
CA PHE A 160 -55.85 -23.75 -14.71
C PHE A 160 -55.32 -24.32 -13.36
N ALA A 161 -54.13 -23.93 -12.95
CA ALA A 161 -53.56 -24.32 -11.68
C ALA A 161 -54.41 -23.86 -10.45
N LEU A 162 -54.92 -22.65 -10.48
CA LEU A 162 -55.78 -22.11 -9.40
C LEU A 162 -57.11 -22.87 -9.36
N GLN A 163 -57.80 -23.08 -10.49
CA GLN A 163 -59.02 -23.83 -10.53
C GLN A 163 -58.86 -25.30 -10.05
N THR A 164 -57.78 -25.95 -10.48
CA THR A 164 -57.44 -27.27 -10.04
C THR A 164 -57.22 -27.36 -8.53
N SER A 165 -56.51 -26.37 -7.97
CA SER A 165 -56.26 -26.29 -6.51
C SER A 165 -57.52 -26.04 -5.72
N LEU A 166 -58.38 -25.11 -6.17
CA LEU A 166 -59.68 -24.79 -5.53
C LEU A 166 -60.58 -26.04 -5.53
N LYS A 167 -60.66 -26.77 -6.63
CA LYS A 167 -61.47 -28.00 -6.73
C LYS A 167 -60.95 -29.09 -5.80
N TYR A 168 -59.62 -29.21 -5.66
CA TYR A 168 -59.03 -30.17 -4.74
C TYR A 168 -59.32 -29.83 -3.26
N LEU A 169 -59.21 -28.54 -2.89
CA LEU A 169 -59.46 -28.09 -1.50
C LEU A 169 -60.94 -28.29 -1.13
N ALA A 170 -61.88 -28.16 -2.07
CA ALA A 170 -63.29 -28.47 -1.97
C ALA A 170 -63.99 -27.94 -0.70
N ASP A 171 -63.55 -26.79 -0.18
CA ASP A 171 -64.14 -26.14 0.95
C ASP A 171 -65.10 -25.02 0.49
N PRO A 172 -66.40 -25.15 0.75
CA PRO A 172 -67.37 -24.11 0.36
C PRO A 172 -67.16 -22.75 1.02
N LYS A 173 -66.35 -22.68 2.06
CA LYS A 173 -65.93 -21.45 2.73
C LYS A 173 -64.73 -20.79 2.15
N LEU A 174 -64.07 -21.37 1.18
CA LEU A 174 -62.95 -20.79 0.44
C LEU A 174 -63.44 -19.67 -0.49
N ALA A 175 -63.67 -18.48 0.09
CA ALA A 175 -63.95 -17.28 -0.67
C ALA A 175 -62.67 -16.91 -1.49
N LEU A 176 -62.87 -16.80 -2.80
CA LEU A 176 -61.82 -16.29 -3.72
C LEU A 176 -62.07 -14.78 -3.88
N GLU A 177 -61.11 -13.98 -3.40
CA GLU A 177 -61.21 -12.52 -3.50
C GLU A 177 -60.01 -11.97 -4.25
N PHE A 178 -60.26 -11.29 -5.36
CA PHE A 178 -59.29 -10.59 -6.13
C PHE A 178 -59.24 -9.10 -5.72
N THR A 179 -58.15 -8.68 -5.12
CA THR A 179 -57.90 -7.26 -4.86
C THR A 179 -56.82 -6.69 -5.78
N PRO A 180 -56.66 -5.40 -5.91
CA PRO A 180 -55.58 -4.85 -6.74
C PRO A 180 -54.16 -5.26 -6.36
N HIS A 181 -53.99 -5.61 -5.09
CA HIS A 181 -52.67 -5.94 -4.48
C HIS A 181 -52.48 -7.41 -4.13
N SER A 182 -53.54 -8.19 -4.08
CA SER A 182 -53.48 -9.58 -3.64
C SER A 182 -54.66 -10.42 -4.13
N LEU A 183 -54.40 -11.70 -4.16
CA LEU A 183 -55.41 -12.73 -4.27
C LEU A 183 -55.59 -13.42 -2.91
N THR A 184 -56.83 -13.49 -2.40
CA THR A 184 -57.13 -14.20 -1.17
C THR A 184 -57.84 -15.52 -1.51
N VAL A 185 -57.31 -16.64 -1.00
CA VAL A 185 -57.86 -17.97 -1.12
C VAL A 185 -58.18 -18.48 0.31
N GLY A 186 -59.40 -18.36 0.73
CA GLY A 186 -59.81 -18.64 2.13
C GLY A 186 -59.14 -17.66 3.11
N GLN A 187 -58.23 -18.18 3.94
CA GLN A 187 -57.47 -17.33 4.90
C GLN A 187 -56.10 -16.93 4.37
N THR A 188 -55.67 -17.49 3.25
CA THR A 188 -54.35 -17.27 2.70
C THR A 188 -54.35 -16.11 1.72
N LYS A 189 -53.59 -15.08 2.04
CA LYS A 189 -53.39 -13.92 1.16
C LYS A 189 -52.11 -14.07 0.33
N ILE A 190 -52.28 -14.12 -0.98
CA ILE A 190 -51.17 -14.17 -1.95
C ILE A 190 -50.97 -12.77 -2.51
N ASN A 191 -49.84 -12.13 -2.18
CA ASN A 191 -49.55 -10.80 -2.69
C ASN A 191 -49.17 -10.87 -4.16
N ARG A 192 -49.66 -9.87 -4.92
CA ARG A 192 -49.34 -9.75 -6.32
C ARG A 192 -47.89 -9.32 -6.50
N LEU A 193 -47.21 -9.90 -7.46
CA LEU A 193 -45.87 -9.46 -7.88
C LEU A 193 -45.94 -8.01 -8.39
N GLN A 194 -45.01 -7.17 -7.95
CA GLN A 194 -44.87 -5.79 -8.40
C GLN A 194 -43.77 -5.68 -9.45
N ALA A 195 -43.77 -4.60 -10.24
CA ALA A 195 -42.80 -4.35 -11.29
C ALA A 195 -41.34 -4.35 -10.80
N ASN A 196 -41.12 -4.00 -9.54
CA ASN A 196 -39.80 -3.88 -8.92
C ASN A 196 -39.58 -4.93 -7.80
N SER A 197 -40.24 -6.07 -7.87
CA SER A 197 -40.07 -7.14 -6.88
C SER A 197 -38.72 -7.84 -7.03
N GLY A 198 -37.87 -7.79 -6.01
CA GLY A 198 -36.55 -8.40 -6.02
C GLY A 198 -35.65 -7.85 -7.14
N GLY A 199 -35.16 -8.73 -8.01
CA GLY A 199 -34.31 -8.33 -9.15
C GLY A 199 -35.05 -7.82 -10.37
N TYR A 200 -36.39 -7.86 -10.37
CA TYR A 200 -37.20 -7.37 -11.51
C TYR A 200 -37.24 -5.85 -11.60
N GLN A 201 -37.30 -5.39 -12.83
CA GLN A 201 -37.67 -4.03 -13.24
C GLN A 201 -38.51 -4.16 -14.53
N LEU A 202 -39.78 -4.49 -14.36
CA LEU A 202 -40.67 -4.82 -15.46
C LEU A 202 -41.55 -3.63 -15.83
N PRO A 203 -41.93 -3.47 -17.12
CA PRO A 203 -43.01 -2.59 -17.49
C PRO A 203 -44.31 -2.96 -16.80
N ALA A 204 -45.18 -1.99 -16.54
CA ALA A 204 -46.47 -2.26 -15.89
C ALA A 204 -47.37 -3.23 -16.68
N SER A 205 -47.22 -3.29 -18.01
CA SER A 205 -47.92 -4.25 -18.87
C SER A 205 -47.50 -5.71 -18.61
N GLU A 206 -46.24 -5.96 -18.28
CA GLU A 206 -45.72 -7.32 -18.05
C GLU A 206 -46.08 -7.87 -16.67
N VAL A 207 -46.49 -7.04 -15.74
CA VAL A 207 -47.01 -7.47 -14.41
C VAL A 207 -48.53 -7.46 -14.38
N ALA A 208 -49.21 -7.47 -15.53
CA ALA A 208 -50.65 -7.57 -15.59
C ALA A 208 -51.17 -8.88 -15.01
N GLY A 209 -52.38 -8.86 -14.40
CA GLY A 209 -52.93 -10.04 -13.70
C GLY A 209 -52.31 -10.24 -12.29
N TRP A 210 -52.71 -11.33 -11.67
CA TRP A 210 -52.17 -11.77 -10.35
C TRP A 210 -51.05 -12.76 -10.58
N GLN A 211 -49.84 -12.25 -10.64
CA GLN A 211 -48.62 -13.01 -10.83
C GLN A 211 -47.96 -13.30 -9.49
N THR A 212 -47.25 -14.43 -9.41
CA THR A 212 -46.40 -14.84 -8.31
C THR A 212 -45.12 -15.48 -8.85
N LEU A 213 -44.01 -15.44 -8.09
CA LEU A 213 -42.84 -16.25 -8.43
C LEU A 213 -43.15 -17.72 -8.25
N LEU A 214 -42.76 -18.54 -9.22
CA LEU A 214 -42.85 -19.98 -9.13
C LEU A 214 -41.79 -20.52 -8.16
N ARG A 215 -42.25 -21.37 -7.25
CA ARG A 215 -41.38 -22.13 -6.37
C ARG A 215 -41.21 -23.54 -6.91
N PHE A 216 -40.10 -23.74 -7.54
CA PHE A 216 -39.74 -25.05 -8.07
C PHE A 216 -39.25 -25.95 -6.94
N ARG A 217 -39.86 -27.10 -6.71
CA ARG A 217 -39.45 -28.10 -5.69
C ARG A 217 -38.22 -28.87 -6.15
N SER A 218 -38.27 -29.37 -7.39
CA SER A 218 -37.23 -30.15 -8.06
C SER A 218 -37.52 -30.24 -9.55
N PRO A 219 -36.64 -30.70 -10.43
CA PRO A 219 -36.97 -30.92 -11.83
C PRO A 219 -38.16 -31.90 -12.02
N SER A 220 -38.40 -32.79 -11.06
CA SER A 220 -39.53 -33.73 -11.05
C SER A 220 -40.45 -33.45 -9.89
N ILE A 221 -41.58 -32.77 -10.13
CA ILE A 221 -42.53 -32.32 -9.10
C ILE A 221 -43.41 -33.45 -8.57
N ALA A 222 -43.78 -34.38 -9.40
CA ALA A 222 -44.74 -35.46 -9.10
C ALA A 222 -44.32 -36.74 -9.80
N ARG A 223 -44.96 -37.84 -9.39
CA ARG A 223 -44.82 -39.08 -10.13
C ARG A 223 -45.42 -38.93 -11.53
N GLN A 224 -44.71 -39.41 -12.53
CA GLN A 224 -45.16 -39.36 -13.92
C GLN A 224 -45.45 -40.79 -14.41
N VAL A 225 -46.52 -40.92 -15.17
CA VAL A 225 -46.92 -42.15 -15.85
C VAL A 225 -47.31 -41.83 -17.29
N SER A 226 -47.18 -42.79 -18.21
CA SER A 226 -47.55 -42.55 -19.60
C SER A 226 -49.07 -42.71 -19.82
N LEU A 227 -49.57 -42.11 -20.88
CA LEU A 227 -50.90 -42.33 -21.36
C LEU A 227 -51.17 -43.84 -21.56
N THR A 228 -50.22 -44.55 -22.19
CA THR A 228 -50.28 -45.97 -22.44
C THR A 228 -50.40 -46.83 -21.17
N ASP A 229 -49.73 -46.47 -20.10
CA ASP A 229 -49.82 -47.14 -18.80
C ASP A 229 -51.23 -47.09 -18.23
N VAL A 230 -51.87 -45.89 -18.32
CA VAL A 230 -53.25 -45.66 -17.85
C VAL A 230 -54.25 -46.50 -18.71
N LEU A 231 -54.08 -46.47 -20.04
CA LEU A 231 -54.96 -47.20 -20.94
C LEU A 231 -54.87 -48.69 -20.70
N ASN A 232 -53.68 -49.20 -20.44
CA ASN A 232 -53.42 -50.63 -20.15
C ASN A 232 -53.68 -51.00 -18.67
N GLN A 233 -54.16 -50.09 -17.83
CA GLN A 233 -54.42 -50.29 -16.43
C GLN A 233 -53.23 -50.85 -15.63
N LYS A 234 -52.00 -50.40 -16.01
CA LYS A 234 -50.74 -50.81 -15.37
C LYS A 234 -50.31 -49.79 -14.27
N ILE A 235 -51.29 -49.15 -13.63
CA ILE A 235 -51.02 -48.12 -12.61
C ILE A 235 -51.54 -48.62 -11.28
N ASP A 236 -50.80 -48.35 -10.21
CA ASP A 236 -51.23 -48.61 -8.85
C ASP A 236 -52.38 -47.64 -8.48
N PRO A 237 -53.53 -48.15 -8.07
CA PRO A 237 -54.69 -47.39 -7.65
C PRO A 237 -54.36 -46.32 -6.58
N GLU A 238 -53.46 -46.61 -5.67
CA GLU A 238 -53.03 -45.68 -4.59
C GLU A 238 -52.36 -44.43 -5.11
N TRP A 239 -51.87 -44.45 -6.36
CA TRP A 239 -51.29 -43.25 -6.96
C TRP A 239 -52.34 -42.25 -7.47
N ILE A 240 -53.58 -42.70 -7.60
CA ILE A 240 -54.70 -41.94 -8.18
C ILE A 240 -55.74 -41.57 -7.11
N LYS A 241 -56.04 -42.48 -6.21
CA LYS A 241 -57.13 -42.32 -5.26
C LYS A 241 -56.99 -41.09 -4.40
N GLY A 242 -58.00 -40.22 -4.45
CA GLY A 242 -58.07 -38.97 -3.67
C GLY A 242 -57.04 -37.91 -4.06
N LYS A 243 -56.34 -38.10 -5.17
CA LYS A 243 -55.26 -37.17 -5.60
C LYS A 243 -55.70 -36.26 -6.77
N ILE A 244 -54.81 -35.34 -7.15
CA ILE A 244 -54.92 -34.55 -8.39
C ILE A 244 -54.17 -35.30 -9.48
N VAL A 245 -54.84 -35.56 -10.57
CA VAL A 245 -54.24 -36.13 -11.78
C VAL A 245 -54.18 -35.04 -12.85
N LEU A 246 -52.95 -34.55 -13.18
CA LEU A 246 -52.75 -33.62 -14.29
C LEU A 246 -52.42 -34.41 -15.56
N ILE A 247 -53.11 -34.11 -16.63
CA ILE A 247 -52.92 -34.76 -17.93
C ILE A 247 -52.44 -33.69 -18.91
N GLY A 248 -51.30 -33.91 -19.53
CA GLY A 248 -50.79 -32.99 -20.54
C GLY A 248 -49.67 -33.59 -21.37
N VAL A 249 -49.18 -32.81 -22.27
CA VAL A 249 -48.15 -33.24 -23.22
C VAL A 249 -46.79 -33.22 -22.57
N THR A 250 -46.01 -34.27 -22.73
CA THR A 250 -44.61 -34.31 -22.35
C THR A 250 -43.69 -34.66 -23.52
N ALA A 251 -44.28 -34.85 -24.71
CA ALA A 251 -43.57 -35.11 -25.95
C ALA A 251 -42.90 -33.85 -26.53
N PRO A 252 -41.58 -33.81 -26.74
CA PRO A 252 -40.88 -32.64 -27.28
C PRO A 252 -41.35 -32.25 -28.68
N SER A 253 -41.85 -33.21 -29.47
CA SER A 253 -42.31 -32.93 -30.85
C SER A 253 -43.52 -31.98 -30.93
N VAL A 254 -44.27 -31.87 -29.83
CA VAL A 254 -45.45 -30.95 -29.74
C VAL A 254 -45.06 -29.49 -29.42
N LYS A 255 -43.83 -29.30 -28.97
CA LYS A 255 -43.27 -27.95 -28.63
C LYS A 255 -44.02 -27.26 -27.49
N ASP A 256 -44.65 -28.03 -26.58
CA ASP A 256 -45.21 -27.48 -25.34
C ASP A 256 -44.18 -27.60 -24.20
N THR A 257 -42.99 -27.05 -24.42
CA THR A 257 -41.87 -27.09 -23.52
C THR A 257 -41.27 -25.68 -23.36
N PHE A 258 -40.83 -25.35 -22.14
CA PHE A 258 -40.38 -24.01 -21.82
C PHE A 258 -39.08 -24.07 -21.00
N PRO A 259 -38.13 -23.16 -21.28
CA PRO A 259 -37.00 -22.98 -20.42
C PRO A 259 -37.45 -22.56 -19.01
N THR A 260 -36.80 -23.11 -18.00
CA THR A 260 -37.01 -22.78 -16.59
C THR A 260 -35.66 -22.54 -15.91
N PRO A 261 -35.59 -22.14 -14.65
CA PRO A 261 -34.33 -22.01 -13.93
C PRO A 261 -33.44 -23.26 -13.98
N TYR A 262 -33.98 -24.42 -14.24
CA TYR A 262 -33.20 -25.67 -14.39
C TYR A 262 -32.61 -25.89 -15.77
N SER A 263 -33.02 -25.13 -16.76
CA SER A 263 -32.62 -25.33 -18.18
C SER A 263 -31.19 -24.87 -18.46
N SER A 264 -30.66 -23.92 -17.68
CA SER A 264 -29.34 -23.33 -17.90
C SER A 264 -28.15 -24.22 -17.48
N VAL A 265 -28.38 -25.28 -16.70
CA VAL A 265 -27.31 -26.15 -16.15
C VAL A 265 -27.20 -27.49 -16.89
N GLN A 266 -28.27 -27.92 -17.53
CA GLN A 266 -28.23 -29.20 -18.26
C GLN A 266 -27.69 -28.93 -19.67
N THR A 267 -26.55 -29.49 -19.98
CA THR A 267 -25.83 -29.40 -21.27
C THR A 267 -26.62 -29.92 -22.50
N SER A 268 -27.85 -30.35 -22.30
CA SER A 268 -28.74 -30.98 -23.31
C SER A 268 -30.01 -30.15 -23.58
N GLY A 269 -30.10 -28.88 -23.25
CA GLY A 269 -31.28 -28.08 -23.59
C GLY A 269 -32.55 -28.58 -22.91
N PHE A 270 -32.49 -28.91 -21.62
CA PHE A 270 -33.65 -29.38 -20.87
C PHE A 270 -34.73 -28.30 -20.82
N GLU A 271 -35.85 -28.54 -21.44
CA GLU A 271 -37.04 -27.70 -21.33
C GLU A 271 -38.12 -28.45 -20.54
N MET A 272 -38.83 -27.71 -19.72
CA MET A 272 -39.88 -28.32 -18.87
C MET A 272 -41.21 -28.28 -19.60
N PRO A 273 -41.95 -29.40 -19.69
CA PRO A 273 -43.29 -29.42 -20.26
C PRO A 273 -44.27 -28.50 -19.50
N GLY A 274 -45.20 -27.86 -20.24
CA GLY A 274 -46.22 -26.96 -19.65
C GLY A 274 -47.00 -27.58 -18.51
N VAL A 275 -47.44 -28.79 -18.66
CA VAL A 275 -48.15 -29.55 -17.61
C VAL A 275 -47.33 -29.72 -16.32
N ILE A 276 -46.01 -29.82 -16.40
CA ILE A 276 -45.13 -29.91 -15.24
C ILE A 276 -45.02 -28.55 -14.57
N ILE A 277 -44.94 -27.46 -15.35
CA ILE A 277 -44.96 -26.08 -14.81
C ILE A 277 -46.28 -25.82 -14.08
N HIS A 278 -47.40 -26.18 -14.66
CA HIS A 278 -48.71 -26.11 -13.98
C HIS A 278 -48.77 -26.96 -12.74
N SER A 279 -48.16 -28.13 -12.70
CA SER A 279 -48.06 -28.97 -11.52
C SER A 279 -47.28 -28.30 -10.38
N HIS A 280 -46.19 -27.53 -10.71
CA HIS A 280 -45.45 -26.73 -9.73
C HIS A 280 -46.34 -25.64 -9.15
N LEU A 281 -47.11 -24.94 -9.99
CA LEU A 281 -48.00 -23.89 -9.53
C LEU A 281 -49.14 -24.43 -8.67
N VAL A 282 -49.74 -25.62 -9.03
CA VAL A 282 -50.74 -26.32 -8.19
C VAL A 282 -50.14 -26.67 -6.84
N SER A 283 -49.00 -27.32 -6.81
CA SER A 283 -48.30 -27.67 -5.56
C SER A 283 -48.05 -26.44 -4.69
N GLN A 284 -47.55 -25.34 -5.27
CA GLN A 284 -47.32 -24.11 -4.56
C GLN A 284 -48.60 -23.52 -3.95
N ILE A 285 -49.69 -23.47 -4.70
CA ILE A 285 -51.00 -22.98 -4.20
C ILE A 285 -51.49 -23.81 -3.03
N LEU A 286 -51.39 -25.15 -3.13
CA LEU A 286 -51.78 -26.06 -2.05
C LEU A 286 -50.93 -25.89 -0.80
N ASP A 287 -49.63 -25.72 -0.92
CA ASP A 287 -48.72 -25.47 0.19
C ASP A 287 -48.98 -24.12 0.87
N LEU A 288 -49.30 -23.10 0.07
CA LEU A 288 -49.70 -21.80 0.62
C LEU A 288 -51.02 -21.93 1.38
N ALA A 289 -51.99 -22.63 0.82
CA ALA A 289 -53.31 -22.83 1.44
C ALA A 289 -53.23 -23.65 2.75
N SER A 290 -52.34 -24.64 2.81
CA SER A 290 -52.11 -25.44 4.05
C SER A 290 -51.22 -24.74 5.06
N GLY A 291 -50.57 -23.61 4.71
CA GLY A 291 -49.60 -22.91 5.55
C GLY A 291 -48.24 -23.60 5.67
N GLU A 292 -47.98 -24.64 4.88
CA GLU A 292 -46.69 -25.37 4.86
C GLU A 292 -45.57 -24.54 4.29
N GLN A 293 -45.87 -23.61 3.38
CA GLN A 293 -44.91 -22.70 2.77
C GLN A 293 -45.33 -21.26 2.90
N ARG A 294 -44.34 -20.38 2.92
CA ARG A 294 -44.55 -18.91 2.86
C ARG A 294 -44.39 -18.44 1.43
N GLN A 295 -45.15 -17.41 1.07
CA GLN A 295 -44.98 -16.70 -0.20
C GLN A 295 -43.60 -16.06 -0.28
N PHE A 296 -43.08 -15.89 -1.49
CA PHE A 296 -41.91 -15.01 -1.73
C PHE A 296 -42.18 -13.60 -1.22
N TRP A 297 -41.19 -13.03 -0.57
CA TRP A 297 -41.20 -11.65 -0.10
C TRP A 297 -40.00 -10.90 -0.60
N PHE A 298 -40.13 -9.59 -0.70
CA PHE A 298 -39.17 -8.68 -1.29
C PHE A 298 -38.96 -7.51 -0.36
N TRP A 299 -37.77 -6.93 -0.43
CA TRP A 299 -37.50 -5.69 0.29
C TRP A 299 -38.14 -4.50 -0.44
N SER A 300 -38.41 -3.41 0.32
CA SER A 300 -38.75 -2.12 -0.27
C SER A 300 -37.53 -1.53 -0.96
N VAL A 301 -37.77 -0.67 -1.96
CA VAL A 301 -36.71 0.04 -2.70
C VAL A 301 -35.74 0.74 -1.75
N GLY A 302 -36.24 1.37 -0.67
CA GLY A 302 -35.39 2.01 0.33
C GLY A 302 -34.46 1.03 1.06
N ALA A 303 -34.95 -0.15 1.43
CA ALA A 303 -34.12 -1.18 2.06
C ALA A 303 -33.02 -1.70 1.11
N GLU A 304 -33.34 -1.84 -0.17
CA GLU A 304 -32.36 -2.26 -1.19
C GLU A 304 -31.28 -1.18 -1.41
N TRP A 305 -31.63 0.11 -1.35
CA TRP A 305 -30.66 1.19 -1.36
C TRP A 305 -29.72 1.15 -0.15
N PHE A 306 -30.26 0.88 1.06
CA PHE A 306 -29.41 0.70 2.25
C PHE A 306 -28.50 -0.53 2.13
N TRP A 307 -28.99 -1.60 1.52
CA TRP A 307 -28.23 -2.81 1.27
C TRP A 307 -27.05 -2.54 0.31
N LEU A 308 -27.32 -1.88 -0.82
CA LEU A 308 -26.30 -1.45 -1.76
C LEU A 308 -25.28 -0.50 -1.10
N ALA A 309 -25.75 0.49 -0.35
CA ALA A 309 -24.88 1.44 0.34
C ALA A 309 -24.01 0.76 1.40
N GLY A 310 -24.57 -0.15 2.19
CA GLY A 310 -23.84 -0.91 3.20
C GLY A 310 -22.68 -1.69 2.62
N TRP A 311 -22.90 -2.45 1.55
CA TRP A 311 -21.83 -3.21 0.89
C TRP A 311 -20.81 -2.34 0.17
N SER A 312 -21.23 -1.19 -0.37
CA SER A 312 -20.31 -0.18 -0.90
C SER A 312 -19.38 0.37 0.19
N VAL A 313 -19.89 0.64 1.39
CA VAL A 313 -19.09 1.06 2.54
C VAL A 313 -18.12 -0.05 2.96
N VAL A 314 -18.58 -1.29 2.99
CA VAL A 314 -17.70 -2.45 3.31
C VAL A 314 -16.52 -2.50 2.34
N GLY A 315 -16.76 -2.36 1.03
CA GLY A 315 -15.69 -2.35 0.02
C GLY A 315 -14.65 -1.24 0.25
N GLY A 316 -15.14 -0.03 0.55
CA GLY A 316 -14.26 1.11 0.85
C GLY A 316 -13.45 0.90 2.14
N VAL A 317 -14.08 0.46 3.23
CA VAL A 317 -13.43 0.24 4.53
C VAL A 317 -12.39 -0.88 4.46
N LEU A 318 -12.71 -1.99 3.80
CA LEU A 318 -11.76 -3.10 3.60
C LEU A 318 -10.50 -2.62 2.88
N THR A 319 -10.66 -1.87 1.78
CA THR A 319 -9.53 -1.34 1.01
C THR A 319 -8.71 -0.33 1.81
N TRP A 320 -9.38 0.54 2.57
CA TRP A 320 -8.69 1.55 3.37
C TRP A 320 -7.83 0.94 4.47
N ARG A 321 -8.36 -0.06 5.21
CA ARG A 321 -7.65 -0.70 6.32
C ARG A 321 -6.56 -1.67 5.90
N MET A 322 -6.66 -2.31 4.73
CA MET A 322 -5.70 -3.34 4.33
C MET A 322 -4.44 -2.71 3.72
N LYS A 323 -3.28 -3.06 4.30
CA LYS A 323 -1.96 -2.59 3.83
C LYS A 323 -1.33 -3.54 2.80
N GLN A 324 -1.66 -4.84 2.85
CA GLN A 324 -1.08 -5.87 1.99
C GLN A 324 -2.11 -6.40 1.01
N LEU A 325 -1.75 -6.50 -0.27
CA LEU A 325 -2.61 -6.94 -1.36
C LEU A 325 -3.22 -8.34 -1.11
N ARG A 326 -2.44 -9.27 -0.57
CA ARG A 326 -2.93 -10.63 -0.24
C ARG A 326 -4.09 -10.61 0.76
N HIS A 327 -3.97 -9.81 1.84
CA HIS A 327 -5.04 -9.69 2.83
C HIS A 327 -6.27 -9.00 2.27
N PHE A 328 -6.08 -8.03 1.38
CA PHE A 328 -7.16 -7.36 0.66
C PHE A 328 -7.96 -8.37 -0.21
N ILE A 329 -7.27 -9.17 -1.03
CA ILE A 329 -7.92 -10.18 -1.91
C ILE A 329 -8.70 -11.19 -1.07
N VAL A 330 -8.12 -11.71 0.01
CA VAL A 330 -8.79 -12.67 0.90
C VAL A 330 -10.02 -12.04 1.56
N SER A 331 -9.90 -10.82 2.08
CA SER A 331 -11.01 -10.11 2.72
C SER A 331 -12.14 -9.80 1.75
N LEU A 332 -11.81 -9.43 0.51
CA LEU A 332 -12.79 -9.20 -0.55
C LEU A 332 -13.52 -10.50 -0.92
N ALA A 333 -12.79 -11.61 -1.05
CA ALA A 333 -13.39 -12.94 -1.30
C ALA A 333 -14.33 -13.38 -0.18
N ILE A 334 -13.94 -13.16 1.09
CA ILE A 334 -14.79 -13.43 2.25
C ILE A 334 -16.06 -12.55 2.23
N ALA A 335 -15.92 -11.25 1.87
CA ALA A 335 -17.05 -10.35 1.77
C ALA A 335 -18.04 -10.78 0.67
N VAL A 336 -17.55 -11.19 -0.50
CA VAL A 336 -18.38 -11.73 -1.60
C VAL A 336 -19.06 -13.03 -1.19
N ALA A 337 -18.33 -13.94 -0.55
CA ALA A 337 -18.89 -15.18 -0.03
C ALA A 337 -19.97 -14.91 1.05
N GLY A 338 -19.74 -13.92 1.91
CA GLY A 338 -20.72 -13.48 2.91
C GLY A 338 -21.99 -12.89 2.28
N LEU A 339 -21.83 -12.03 1.26
CA LEU A 339 -22.94 -11.47 0.49
C LEU A 339 -23.76 -12.60 -0.17
N TRP A 340 -23.08 -13.54 -0.84
CA TRP A 340 -23.72 -14.71 -1.44
C TRP A 340 -24.48 -15.54 -0.39
N PHE A 341 -23.83 -15.86 0.72
CA PHE A 341 -24.42 -16.66 1.80
C PHE A 341 -25.68 -16.01 2.37
N VAL A 342 -25.67 -14.69 2.60
CA VAL A 342 -26.84 -13.96 3.12
C VAL A 342 -28.00 -14.01 2.11
N CYS A 343 -27.73 -13.73 0.82
CA CYS A 343 -28.75 -13.80 -0.22
C CYS A 343 -29.32 -15.21 -0.36
N TRP A 344 -28.47 -16.24 -0.35
CA TRP A 344 -28.87 -17.65 -0.41
C TRP A 344 -29.69 -18.07 0.80
N TRP A 345 -29.23 -17.71 2.01
CA TRP A 345 -29.96 -18.05 3.24
C TRP A 345 -31.35 -17.39 3.32
N LEU A 346 -31.46 -16.12 2.92
CA LEU A 346 -32.72 -15.41 2.83
C LEU A 346 -33.63 -16.03 1.75
N PHE A 347 -33.04 -16.44 0.63
CA PHE A 347 -33.78 -17.11 -0.44
C PHE A 347 -34.41 -18.44 0.01
N LEU A 348 -33.73 -19.22 0.83
CA LEU A 348 -34.30 -20.44 1.45
C LEU A 348 -35.52 -20.12 2.31
N GLN A 349 -35.60 -18.91 2.88
CA GLN A 349 -36.75 -18.44 3.66
C GLN A 349 -37.82 -17.74 2.80
N GLY A 350 -37.67 -17.77 1.48
CA GLY A 350 -38.59 -17.15 0.54
C GLY A 350 -38.31 -15.65 0.30
N GLY A 351 -37.18 -15.10 0.73
CA GLY A 351 -36.79 -13.71 0.45
C GLY A 351 -35.89 -13.63 -0.78
N TRP A 352 -36.32 -12.98 -1.82
CA TRP A 352 -35.43 -12.66 -2.95
C TRP A 352 -34.94 -11.22 -2.87
N ILE A 353 -33.66 -11.09 -2.53
CA ILE A 353 -32.97 -9.81 -2.37
C ILE A 353 -31.92 -9.66 -3.46
N PRO A 354 -31.77 -8.49 -4.07
CA PRO A 354 -30.79 -8.26 -5.12
C PRO A 354 -29.37 -8.53 -4.66
N PHE A 355 -28.61 -9.30 -5.46
CA PHE A 355 -27.21 -9.66 -5.22
C PHE A 355 -26.23 -8.81 -6.05
N VAL A 356 -26.57 -8.57 -7.33
CA VAL A 356 -25.66 -7.92 -8.30
C VAL A 356 -25.35 -6.46 -7.94
N PRO A 357 -26.32 -5.60 -7.61
CA PRO A 357 -26.02 -4.22 -7.25
C PRO A 357 -25.08 -4.09 -6.06
N PRO A 358 -25.27 -4.78 -4.89
CA PRO A 358 -24.32 -4.72 -3.79
C PRO A 358 -22.96 -5.33 -4.12
N LEU A 359 -22.88 -6.37 -4.96
CA LEU A 359 -21.63 -6.93 -5.44
C LEU A 359 -20.85 -5.89 -6.25
N LEU A 360 -21.50 -5.21 -7.18
CA LEU A 360 -20.90 -4.13 -7.96
C LEU A 360 -20.50 -2.95 -7.06
N GLY A 361 -21.35 -2.60 -6.09
CA GLY A 361 -21.07 -1.57 -5.10
C GLY A 361 -19.81 -1.88 -4.30
N LEU A 362 -19.70 -3.08 -3.76
CA LEU A 362 -18.53 -3.60 -3.06
C LEU A 362 -17.27 -3.52 -3.93
N PHE A 363 -17.35 -4.04 -5.16
CA PHE A 363 -16.21 -4.12 -6.08
C PHE A 363 -15.74 -2.73 -6.54
N PHE A 364 -16.64 -1.91 -7.07
CA PHE A 364 -16.26 -0.60 -7.62
C PHE A 364 -15.78 0.37 -6.54
N THR A 365 -16.37 0.34 -5.34
CA THR A 365 -15.86 1.17 -4.23
C THR A 365 -14.50 0.69 -3.74
N ALA A 366 -14.26 -0.61 -3.73
CA ALA A 366 -12.96 -1.18 -3.40
C ALA A 366 -11.89 -0.75 -4.42
N VAL A 367 -12.17 -0.89 -5.72
CA VAL A 367 -11.27 -0.50 -6.81
C VAL A 367 -11.01 1.01 -6.79
N PHE A 368 -12.06 1.83 -6.62
CA PHE A 368 -11.91 3.28 -6.59
C PHE A 368 -11.08 3.75 -5.40
N THR A 369 -11.33 3.17 -4.20
CA THR A 369 -10.57 3.49 -3.00
C THR A 369 -9.11 3.05 -3.15
N LEU A 370 -8.86 1.89 -3.77
CA LEU A 370 -7.51 1.43 -4.07
C LEU A 370 -6.79 2.37 -5.03
N ALA A 371 -7.45 2.75 -6.12
CA ALA A 371 -6.90 3.71 -7.09
C ALA A 371 -6.60 5.06 -6.43
N TYR A 372 -7.52 5.58 -5.62
CA TYR A 372 -7.31 6.80 -4.85
C TYR A 372 -6.09 6.68 -3.91
N LYS A 373 -5.99 5.58 -3.16
CA LYS A 373 -4.87 5.32 -2.25
C LYS A 373 -3.53 5.25 -2.97
N VAL A 374 -3.47 4.57 -4.12
CA VAL A 374 -2.26 4.48 -4.95
C VAL A 374 -1.88 5.86 -5.50
N VAL A 375 -2.85 6.61 -6.01
CA VAL A 375 -2.61 7.98 -6.50
C VAL A 375 -2.15 8.87 -5.36
N TYR A 376 -2.82 8.81 -4.20
CA TYR A 376 -2.44 9.62 -3.03
C TYR A 376 -1.00 9.30 -2.57
N GLN A 377 -0.64 8.02 -2.46
CA GLN A 377 0.71 7.59 -2.07
C GLN A 377 1.79 7.96 -3.08
N ASN A 378 1.44 8.09 -4.36
CA ASN A 378 2.37 8.54 -5.40
C ASN A 378 2.72 10.03 -5.29
N TYR A 379 1.92 10.82 -4.57
CA TYR A 379 2.06 12.27 -4.47
C TYR A 379 2.30 12.77 -3.03
N HIS A 380 2.11 11.93 -2.01
CA HIS A 380 2.27 12.31 -0.61
C HIS A 380 3.21 11.34 0.12
N ASP A 381 3.94 11.87 1.08
CA ASP A 381 4.73 11.07 2.02
C ASP A 381 3.81 10.33 2.99
N THR A 382 4.03 9.04 3.17
CA THR A 382 3.14 8.19 3.96
C THR A 382 3.28 8.36 5.47
N LEU A 383 4.39 8.93 5.95
CA LEU A 383 4.65 9.17 7.36
C LEU A 383 4.07 10.51 7.81
N THR A 384 4.40 11.57 7.09
CA THR A 384 4.04 12.95 7.46
C THR A 384 2.72 13.42 6.85
N GLY A 385 2.26 12.78 5.76
CA GLY A 385 1.09 13.21 4.98
C GLY A 385 1.36 14.41 4.07
N LEU A 386 2.55 15.00 4.12
CA LEU A 386 2.96 16.10 3.28
C LEU A 386 3.09 15.70 1.80
N PRO A 387 3.00 16.64 0.86
CA PRO A 387 3.45 16.44 -0.51
C PRO A 387 4.83 15.80 -0.56
N ASN A 388 5.01 14.85 -1.48
CA ASN A 388 6.35 14.31 -1.76
C ASN A 388 7.07 15.13 -2.83
N ARG A 389 8.32 14.78 -3.14
CA ARG A 389 9.13 15.45 -4.15
C ARG A 389 8.41 15.59 -5.49
N ARG A 390 7.66 14.57 -5.90
CA ARG A 390 6.97 14.57 -7.20
C ARG A 390 5.84 15.61 -7.24
N LEU A 391 5.01 15.66 -6.21
CA LEU A 391 3.94 16.65 -6.13
C LEU A 391 4.51 18.07 -5.99
N PHE A 392 5.58 18.22 -5.21
CA PHE A 392 6.27 19.49 -5.03
C PHE A 392 6.72 20.07 -6.37
N LEU A 393 7.48 19.32 -7.16
CA LEU A 393 7.94 19.74 -8.47
C LEU A 393 6.81 20.01 -9.45
N GLN A 394 5.79 19.16 -9.47
CA GLN A 394 4.61 19.34 -10.33
C GLN A 394 3.84 20.62 -10.00
N ARG A 395 3.75 20.99 -8.73
CA ARG A 395 3.07 22.25 -8.32
C ARG A 395 3.85 23.47 -8.80
N ILE A 396 5.17 23.47 -8.62
CA ILE A 396 6.03 24.55 -9.12
C ILE A 396 5.92 24.64 -10.65
N GLU A 397 6.03 23.52 -11.37
CA GLU A 397 5.89 23.48 -12.82
C GLU A 397 4.53 24.03 -13.31
N SER A 398 3.45 23.64 -12.62
CA SER A 398 2.11 24.13 -12.94
C SER A 398 2.00 25.65 -12.74
N PHE A 399 2.63 26.19 -11.71
CA PHE A 399 2.69 27.61 -11.44
C PHE A 399 3.45 28.35 -12.55
N TYR A 400 4.61 27.85 -12.99
CA TYR A 400 5.37 28.43 -14.11
C TYR A 400 4.53 28.47 -15.38
N ARG A 401 3.83 27.37 -15.71
CA ARG A 401 2.98 27.33 -16.93
C ARG A 401 1.82 28.32 -16.88
N GLN A 402 1.26 28.56 -15.71
CA GLN A 402 0.12 29.49 -15.57
C GLN A 402 0.54 30.95 -15.59
N HIS A 403 1.76 31.26 -15.18
CA HIS A 403 2.24 32.64 -15.04
C HIS A 403 3.29 33.05 -16.08
N SER A 404 3.53 32.23 -17.10
CA SER A 404 4.53 32.49 -18.16
C SER A 404 4.28 33.79 -18.96
N HIS A 405 3.10 34.41 -18.83
CA HIS A 405 2.73 35.65 -19.51
C HIS A 405 2.37 36.81 -18.54
N SER A 406 2.51 36.60 -17.24
CA SER A 406 2.21 37.59 -16.20
C SER A 406 3.46 38.33 -15.76
N GLN A 407 3.30 39.45 -14.98
CA GLN A 407 4.44 40.18 -14.43
C GLN A 407 5.40 39.27 -13.66
N PRO A 408 6.73 39.56 -13.66
CA PRO A 408 7.72 38.75 -13.00
C PRO A 408 7.40 38.61 -11.49
N SER A 409 7.00 37.42 -11.08
CA SER A 409 6.81 37.08 -9.68
C SER A 409 8.09 36.47 -9.13
N PHE A 410 8.60 37.08 -8.05
CA PHE A 410 9.74 36.56 -7.32
C PHE A 410 9.31 35.36 -6.47
N MET A 411 10.04 34.26 -6.55
CA MET A 411 9.77 33.08 -5.74
C MET A 411 11.05 32.50 -5.14
N ALA A 412 10.92 31.66 -4.14
CA ALA A 412 12.03 30.94 -3.54
C ALA A 412 11.70 29.49 -3.22
N VAL A 413 12.73 28.68 -3.22
CA VAL A 413 12.71 27.32 -2.66
C VAL A 413 13.70 27.26 -1.52
N LEU A 414 13.25 26.76 -0.36
CA LEU A 414 14.09 26.40 0.76
C LEU A 414 14.22 24.88 0.80
N PHE A 415 15.41 24.38 0.97
CA PHE A 415 15.71 22.98 1.21
C PHE A 415 16.27 22.83 2.61
N LEU A 416 15.65 21.95 3.41
CA LEU A 416 15.95 21.81 4.83
C LEU A 416 16.37 20.36 5.11
N ASP A 417 17.38 20.18 5.93
CA ASP A 417 17.86 18.86 6.39
C ASP A 417 18.11 18.90 7.90
N LEU A 418 17.61 17.89 8.60
CA LEU A 418 17.72 17.77 10.05
C LEU A 418 19.11 17.28 10.45
N ASP A 419 19.88 18.16 11.08
CA ASP A 419 21.26 17.88 11.47
C ASP A 419 21.35 16.69 12.44
N ARG A 420 22.23 15.73 12.13
CA ARG A 420 22.48 14.55 12.97
C ARG A 420 21.26 13.63 13.21
N PHE A 421 20.22 13.68 12.35
CA PHE A 421 19.02 12.83 12.49
C PHE A 421 19.35 11.34 12.61
N LYS A 422 20.41 10.88 11.92
CA LYS A 422 20.89 9.50 12.03
C LYS A 422 21.24 9.10 13.47
N LEU A 423 21.82 10.00 14.27
CA LEU A 423 22.15 9.73 15.69
C LEU A 423 20.88 9.49 16.53
N VAL A 424 19.79 10.16 16.19
CA VAL A 424 18.49 9.95 16.86
C VAL A 424 17.97 8.54 16.55
N ASN A 425 18.06 8.13 15.29
CA ASN A 425 17.67 6.77 14.88
C ASN A 425 18.55 5.69 15.55
N ASP A 426 19.86 5.89 15.53
CA ASP A 426 20.82 4.94 16.07
C ASP A 426 20.73 4.85 17.62
N GLY A 427 20.44 5.99 18.30
CA GLY A 427 20.37 6.05 19.76
C GLY A 427 19.00 5.72 20.37
N LEU A 428 17.90 6.14 19.73
CA LEU A 428 16.53 6.03 20.26
C LEU A 428 15.62 5.11 19.42
N GLY A 429 16.13 4.62 18.28
CA GLY A 429 15.42 3.74 17.35
C GLY A 429 14.55 4.47 16.35
N HIS A 430 14.22 3.81 15.23
CA HIS A 430 13.46 4.37 14.11
C HIS A 430 12.09 4.95 14.49
N LEU A 431 11.41 4.42 15.51
CA LEU A 431 10.14 4.96 15.96
C LEU A 431 10.27 6.37 16.58
N ALA A 432 11.43 6.67 17.19
CA ALA A 432 11.71 8.02 17.69
C ALA A 432 11.98 8.97 16.52
N GLY A 433 12.73 8.52 15.51
CA GLY A 433 12.95 9.27 14.28
C GLY A 433 11.67 9.56 13.51
N ASP A 434 10.79 8.57 13.36
CA ASP A 434 9.48 8.75 12.71
C ASP A 434 8.63 9.81 13.44
N ALA A 435 8.60 9.77 14.78
CA ALA A 435 7.87 10.74 15.57
C ALA A 435 8.49 12.13 15.46
N LEU A 436 9.82 12.24 15.40
CA LEU A 436 10.52 13.49 15.19
C LEU A 436 10.19 14.11 13.83
N LEU A 437 10.24 13.30 12.76
CA LEU A 437 9.86 13.74 11.41
C LEU A 437 8.42 14.25 11.33
N PHE A 438 7.50 13.54 11.99
CA PHE A 438 6.10 13.95 12.04
C PHE A 438 5.91 15.29 12.79
N GLN A 439 6.56 15.46 13.95
CA GLN A 439 6.49 16.70 14.71
C GLN A 439 7.21 17.86 13.97
N THR A 440 8.32 17.58 13.29
CA THR A 440 9.01 18.57 12.43
C THR A 440 8.07 19.05 11.31
N ALA A 441 7.39 18.12 10.63
CA ALA A 441 6.40 18.50 9.61
C ALA A 441 5.33 19.45 10.16
N GLN A 442 4.77 19.14 11.34
CA GLN A 442 3.75 19.96 11.99
C GLN A 442 4.28 21.35 12.38
N ARG A 443 5.50 21.44 12.94
CA ARG A 443 6.10 22.73 13.29
C ARG A 443 6.37 23.60 12.06
N LEU A 444 6.94 23.01 11.01
CA LEU A 444 7.15 23.71 9.74
C LEU A 444 5.83 24.18 9.12
N GLU A 445 4.81 23.32 9.11
CA GLU A 445 3.49 23.68 8.57
C GLU A 445 2.84 24.83 9.35
N SER A 446 2.99 24.87 10.67
CA SER A 446 2.46 25.96 11.51
C SER A 446 3.09 27.33 11.24
N CYS A 447 4.30 27.36 10.69
CA CYS A 447 4.99 28.60 10.31
C CYS A 447 4.60 29.12 8.91
N LEU A 448 3.83 28.33 8.15
CA LEU A 448 3.54 28.60 6.74
C LEU A 448 2.13 29.13 6.51
N ASN A 449 1.96 29.91 5.46
CA ASN A 449 0.67 30.38 4.98
C ASN A 449 0.08 29.42 3.94
N ILE A 450 -1.23 29.57 3.62
CA ILE A 450 -1.98 28.71 2.68
C ILE A 450 -1.36 28.71 1.27
N GLU A 451 -0.70 29.78 0.88
CA GLU A 451 -0.06 29.90 -0.45
C GLU A 451 1.29 29.17 -0.53
N HIS A 452 1.90 28.86 0.59
CA HIS A 452 3.18 28.18 0.67
C HIS A 452 3.00 26.67 0.55
N LEU A 453 3.97 25.98 -0.03
CA LEU A 453 3.93 24.54 -0.18
C LEU A 453 5.10 23.90 0.58
N LEU A 454 4.77 23.12 1.60
CA LEU A 454 5.71 22.27 2.31
C LEU A 454 5.67 20.85 1.73
N ALA A 455 6.83 20.25 1.55
CA ALA A 455 6.97 18.87 1.11
C ALA A 455 8.06 18.14 1.88
N ARG A 456 7.93 16.83 2.01
CA ARG A 456 9.04 15.96 2.42
C ARG A 456 9.64 15.31 1.18
N VAL A 457 10.92 15.61 0.91
CA VAL A 457 11.61 15.25 -0.34
C VAL A 457 12.31 13.90 -0.24
N GLY A 458 12.82 13.57 0.93
CA GLY A 458 13.52 12.33 1.22
C GLY A 458 13.67 12.11 2.73
N GLY A 459 14.36 11.13 3.19
CA GLY A 459 14.67 10.78 4.58
C GLY A 459 14.32 11.81 5.65
N ASP A 460 15.26 12.67 5.99
CA ASP A 460 15.19 13.82 6.91
C ASP A 460 15.10 15.17 6.19
N GLU A 461 14.85 15.15 4.88
CA GLU A 461 14.85 16.33 4.02
C GLU A 461 13.43 16.86 3.77
N PHE A 462 13.27 18.16 3.93
CA PHE A 462 12.05 18.91 3.64
C PHE A 462 12.33 20.01 2.62
N ALA A 463 11.32 20.38 1.85
CA ALA A 463 11.39 21.52 0.93
C ALA A 463 10.18 22.41 1.11
N VAL A 464 10.41 23.71 1.04
CA VAL A 464 9.36 24.72 1.09
C VAL A 464 9.43 25.58 -0.16
N TRP A 465 8.31 25.74 -0.82
CA TRP A 465 8.16 26.65 -1.95
C TRP A 465 7.31 27.85 -1.58
N LEU A 466 7.82 29.02 -1.91
CA LEU A 466 7.23 30.32 -1.60
C LEU A 466 6.99 31.06 -2.92
N PRO A 467 5.76 31.10 -3.43
CA PRO A 467 5.39 31.89 -4.60
C PRO A 467 5.15 33.36 -4.24
N ASN A 468 5.16 34.24 -5.24
CA ASN A 468 4.69 35.63 -5.15
C ASN A 468 5.35 36.49 -4.05
N LEU A 469 6.65 36.33 -3.84
CA LEU A 469 7.41 37.05 -2.85
C LEU A 469 7.60 38.54 -3.24
N LYS A 470 7.61 39.42 -2.25
CA LYS A 470 7.86 40.84 -2.42
C LYS A 470 9.32 41.23 -2.18
N ASP A 471 9.97 40.55 -1.22
CA ASP A 471 11.36 40.84 -0.82
C ASP A 471 12.04 39.53 -0.36
N SER A 472 13.33 39.41 -0.62
CA SER A 472 14.18 38.31 -0.13
C SER A 472 14.23 38.21 1.40
N LYS A 473 14.01 39.33 2.09
CA LYS A 473 13.97 39.39 3.55
C LYS A 473 12.87 38.54 4.16
N GLU A 474 11.74 38.36 3.46
CA GLU A 474 10.64 37.51 3.93
C GLU A 474 11.10 36.04 4.02
N VAL A 475 11.90 35.60 3.05
CA VAL A 475 12.43 34.24 3.00
C VAL A 475 13.47 33.99 4.09
N ILE A 476 14.35 34.94 4.29
CA ILE A 476 15.39 34.92 5.34
C ILE A 476 14.73 34.86 6.71
N ALA A 477 13.76 35.74 6.97
CA ALA A 477 13.01 35.73 8.23
C ALA A 477 12.29 34.43 8.49
N LEU A 478 11.76 33.78 7.44
CA LEU A 478 11.12 32.46 7.55
C LEU A 478 12.16 31.36 7.82
N ALA A 479 13.33 31.42 7.21
CA ALA A 479 14.42 30.49 7.49
C ALA A 479 14.90 30.61 8.95
N ASP A 480 15.05 31.83 9.46
CA ASP A 480 15.38 32.08 10.87
C ASP A 480 14.28 31.54 11.82
N LEU A 481 13.01 31.73 11.45
CA LEU A 481 11.89 31.20 12.21
C LEU A 481 11.91 29.65 12.24
N PHE A 482 12.17 28.99 11.12
CA PHE A 482 12.31 27.55 11.08
C PHE A 482 13.45 27.06 11.97
N GLN A 483 14.60 27.72 11.94
CA GLN A 483 15.73 27.34 12.79
C GLN A 483 15.38 27.51 14.28
N LYS A 484 14.70 28.59 14.65
CA LYS A 484 14.25 28.81 16.01
C LYS A 484 13.25 27.75 16.47
N GLU A 485 12.19 27.52 15.69
CA GLU A 485 11.14 26.56 16.03
C GLU A 485 11.62 25.10 16.10
N LEU A 486 12.59 24.73 15.25
CA LEU A 486 13.14 23.38 15.24
C LEU A 486 14.25 23.18 16.29
N THR A 487 14.83 24.23 16.83
CA THR A 487 15.78 24.17 17.96
C THR A 487 15.06 23.91 19.30
N GLU A 488 13.77 24.25 19.40
CA GLU A 488 12.97 23.93 20.58
C GLU A 488 12.85 22.39 20.75
N PRO A 489 13.02 21.87 21.98
CA PRO A 489 13.03 20.43 22.22
C PRO A 489 11.80 19.71 21.70
N PHE A 490 11.98 18.53 21.15
CA PHE A 490 10.93 17.60 20.75
C PHE A 490 10.71 16.59 21.87
N LEU A 491 9.45 16.31 22.20
CA LEU A 491 9.10 15.35 23.24
C LEU A 491 8.82 13.97 22.66
N TRP A 492 9.59 12.96 23.08
CA TRP A 492 9.35 11.56 22.77
C TRP A 492 9.37 10.72 24.05
N LYS A 493 8.22 10.15 24.45
CA LYS A 493 8.05 9.30 25.64
C LYS A 493 8.67 9.91 26.91
N GLY A 494 8.52 11.23 27.09
CA GLY A 494 9.05 11.96 28.25
C GLY A 494 10.54 12.30 28.19
N LYS A 495 11.22 12.02 27.05
CA LYS A 495 12.59 12.45 26.77
C LYS A 495 12.56 13.64 25.81
N GLU A 496 13.44 14.60 26.06
CA GLU A 496 13.66 15.72 25.16
C GLU A 496 14.71 15.36 24.11
N ILE A 497 14.40 15.63 22.85
CA ILE A 497 15.32 15.47 21.71
C ILE A 497 15.57 16.87 21.16
N CYS A 498 16.82 17.31 21.21
CA CYS A 498 17.26 18.56 20.62
C CYS A 498 17.91 18.26 19.26
N ILE A 499 17.47 18.94 18.21
CA ILE A 499 18.00 18.82 16.86
C ILE A 499 18.07 20.21 16.23
N THR A 500 18.98 20.42 15.32
CA THR A 500 19.09 21.62 14.52
C THR A 500 18.77 21.34 13.06
N VAL A 501 18.67 22.37 12.24
CA VAL A 501 18.37 22.27 10.82
C VAL A 501 19.34 23.11 10.01
N SER A 502 19.85 22.54 8.93
CA SER A 502 20.61 23.26 7.90
C SER A 502 19.69 23.60 6.74
N ILE A 503 19.67 24.84 6.29
CA ILE A 503 18.73 25.34 5.30
C ILE A 503 19.48 25.93 4.10
N GLY A 504 19.12 25.52 2.90
CA GLY A 504 19.58 26.16 1.66
C GLY A 504 18.43 26.92 1.01
N ILE A 505 18.71 28.09 0.50
CA ILE A 505 17.73 29.00 -0.12
C ILE A 505 18.14 29.26 -1.57
N ALA A 506 17.24 29.00 -2.50
CA ALA A 506 17.41 29.38 -3.90
C ALA A 506 16.28 30.32 -4.32
N PHE A 507 16.65 31.40 -4.99
CA PHE A 507 15.71 32.37 -5.53
C PHE A 507 15.61 32.24 -7.04
N ASP A 508 14.42 32.40 -7.57
CA ASP A 508 14.20 32.61 -9.00
C ASP A 508 13.86 34.10 -9.21
N GLN A 509 14.83 34.80 -9.73
CA GLN A 509 14.70 36.25 -10.03
C GLN A 509 14.26 36.53 -11.47
N TYR A 510 14.34 35.52 -12.35
CA TYR A 510 14.07 35.68 -13.77
C TYR A 510 13.35 34.46 -14.35
N HIS A 511 12.15 34.65 -14.75
CA HIS A 511 11.16 33.72 -15.28
C HIS A 511 11.60 32.74 -16.38
N LEU A 512 12.82 32.62 -16.79
CA LEU A 512 13.18 32.05 -18.09
C LEU A 512 14.37 31.09 -18.13
N GLU A 513 15.10 30.89 -17.06
CA GLU A 513 16.36 30.11 -17.18
C GLU A 513 16.44 28.85 -16.31
N SER A 514 15.62 28.70 -15.32
CA SER A 514 15.70 27.53 -14.42
C SER A 514 14.45 26.66 -14.49
N GLU A 515 14.61 25.40 -14.85
CA GLU A 515 13.54 24.42 -14.68
C GLU A 515 13.28 24.14 -13.19
N PRO A 516 12.05 23.83 -12.75
CA PRO A 516 11.74 23.53 -11.35
C PRO A 516 12.69 22.56 -10.64
N PRO A 517 13.18 21.48 -11.30
CA PRO A 517 14.19 20.61 -10.71
C PRO A 517 15.52 21.31 -10.41
N GLU A 518 15.91 22.32 -11.21
CA GLU A 518 17.14 23.07 -10.99
C GLU A 518 17.06 24.00 -9.79
N LEU A 519 15.92 24.67 -9.58
CA LEU A 519 15.72 25.52 -8.43
C LEU A 519 15.80 24.74 -7.12
N LEU A 520 15.20 23.54 -7.09
CA LEU A 520 15.32 22.63 -5.95
C LEU A 520 16.78 22.17 -5.75
N ARG A 521 17.49 21.86 -6.83
CA ARG A 521 18.91 21.49 -6.80
C ARG A 521 19.80 22.61 -6.28
N TYR A 522 19.52 23.85 -6.66
CA TYR A 522 20.28 25.00 -6.16
C TYR A 522 20.08 25.22 -4.66
N ALA A 523 18.84 25.03 -4.18
CA ALA A 523 18.57 25.08 -2.75
C ALA A 523 19.27 23.94 -1.99
N ASP A 524 19.31 22.73 -2.55
CA ASP A 524 20.04 21.59 -1.98
C ASP A 524 21.56 21.87 -1.88
N ILE A 525 22.17 22.40 -2.94
CA ILE A 525 23.59 22.81 -2.93
C ILE A 525 23.87 23.84 -1.84
N ALA A 526 22.99 24.83 -1.68
CA ALA A 526 23.13 25.84 -0.64
C ALA A 526 22.97 25.23 0.77
N MET A 527 22.08 24.30 0.96
CA MET A 527 21.89 23.56 2.22
C MET A 527 23.16 22.75 2.58
N PHE A 528 23.73 22.09 1.57
CA PHE A 528 24.99 21.38 1.77
C PHE A 528 26.12 22.33 2.20
N HIS A 529 26.18 23.52 1.59
CA HIS A 529 27.14 24.54 1.99
C HIS A 529 26.91 25.04 3.45
N ALA A 530 25.63 25.14 3.87
CA ALA A 530 25.30 25.45 5.26
C ALA A 530 25.83 24.38 6.24
N LYS A 531 25.76 23.10 5.86
CA LYS A 531 26.32 21.98 6.63
C LYS A 531 27.85 22.09 6.75
N ASP A 532 28.54 22.43 5.67
CA ASP A 532 29.99 22.58 5.64
C ASP A 532 30.49 23.72 6.52
N LEU A 533 29.73 24.80 6.60
CA LEU A 533 30.05 25.96 7.42
C LEU A 533 29.74 25.79 8.91
N GLY A 534 29.36 24.57 9.34
CA GLY A 534 29.17 24.25 10.76
C GLY A 534 27.74 23.95 11.17
N LYS A 535 26.81 23.73 10.20
CA LYS A 535 25.39 23.38 10.44
C LYS A 535 24.58 24.44 11.18
N ALA A 536 23.34 24.17 11.51
CA ALA A 536 22.43 25.04 12.29
C ALA A 536 22.35 26.47 11.72
N ARG A 537 22.32 26.60 10.41
CA ARG A 537 22.29 27.90 9.70
C ARG A 537 21.55 27.79 8.37
N HIS A 538 21.28 28.95 7.79
CA HIS A 538 20.81 29.02 6.40
C HIS A 538 21.89 29.63 5.50
N GLU A 539 21.91 29.22 4.23
CA GLU A 539 22.78 29.78 3.18
C GLU A 539 21.95 30.01 1.92
N ILE A 540 22.32 31.09 1.19
CA ILE A 540 21.66 31.46 -0.06
C ILE A 540 22.53 30.97 -1.22
N PHE A 541 21.93 30.30 -2.19
CA PHE A 541 22.63 29.86 -3.38
C PHE A 541 23.24 31.02 -4.16
N MET A 542 24.51 30.93 -4.46
CA MET A 542 25.26 31.87 -5.32
C MET A 542 25.87 31.12 -6.50
N LYS A 543 25.91 31.76 -7.69
CA LYS A 543 26.62 31.23 -8.85
C LYS A 543 28.07 30.87 -8.48
N GLY A 544 28.48 29.63 -8.70
CA GLY A 544 29.78 29.08 -8.31
C GLY A 544 29.76 28.05 -7.16
N MET A 545 28.70 27.96 -6.39
CA MET A 545 28.54 26.92 -5.38
C MET A 545 28.38 25.54 -6.03
N ASP A 546 27.70 25.44 -7.17
CA ASP A 546 27.56 24.24 -7.99
C ASP A 546 28.91 23.67 -8.45
N THR A 547 29.85 24.57 -8.83
CA THR A 547 31.20 24.18 -9.22
C THR A 547 31.93 23.49 -8.06
N LYS A 548 31.78 24.00 -6.82
CA LYS A 548 32.43 23.42 -5.65
C LYS A 548 31.85 22.04 -5.32
N ALA A 549 30.56 21.88 -5.43
CA ALA A 549 29.89 20.57 -5.17
C ALA A 549 30.33 19.51 -6.20
N ILE A 550 30.44 19.88 -7.48
CA ILE A 550 30.92 18.99 -8.54
C ILE A 550 32.37 18.61 -8.31
N VAL A 551 33.23 19.61 -7.97
CA VAL A 551 34.64 19.36 -7.67
C VAL A 551 34.80 18.41 -6.50
N ARG A 552 33.98 18.56 -5.46
CA ARG A 552 34.02 17.70 -4.28
C ARG A 552 33.59 16.27 -4.60
N TRP A 553 32.51 16.05 -5.36
CA TRP A 553 32.09 14.73 -5.82
C TRP A 553 33.15 14.05 -6.68
N GLN A 554 33.76 14.81 -7.58
CA GLN A 554 34.89 14.31 -8.37
C GLN A 554 36.06 13.93 -7.47
N LEU A 555 36.37 14.74 -6.46
CA LEU A 555 37.47 14.50 -5.53
C LEU A 555 37.24 13.23 -4.71
N GLU A 556 36.00 12.95 -4.27
CA GLU A 556 35.66 11.70 -3.61
C GLU A 556 35.86 10.47 -4.52
N THR A 557 35.46 10.61 -5.77
CA THR A 557 35.62 9.54 -6.77
C THR A 557 37.10 9.28 -7.03
N ASP A 558 37.88 10.33 -7.22
CA ASP A 558 39.31 10.27 -7.47
C ASP A 558 40.05 9.67 -6.25
N LEU A 559 39.64 10.07 -5.03
CA LEU A 559 40.19 9.57 -3.78
C LEU A 559 40.02 8.05 -3.59
N ARG A 560 38.86 7.54 -4.00
CA ARG A 560 38.56 6.10 -3.95
C ARG A 560 39.46 5.31 -4.91
N LEU A 561 39.76 5.87 -6.05
CA LEU A 561 40.69 5.26 -7.03
C LEU A 561 42.13 5.36 -6.57
N ALA A 562 42.53 6.49 -6.01
CA ALA A 562 43.88 6.79 -5.54
C ALA A 562 44.39 5.80 -4.49
N LEU A 563 43.48 5.29 -3.62
CA LEU A 563 43.79 4.27 -2.60
C LEU A 563 44.30 2.95 -3.19
N ASN A 564 44.00 2.66 -4.48
CA ASN A 564 44.41 1.44 -5.16
C ASN A 564 45.52 1.69 -6.23
N GLN A 565 45.97 2.94 -6.39
CA GLN A 565 46.85 3.33 -7.52
C GLN A 565 48.16 3.93 -7.05
N ASP A 566 48.56 3.74 -5.78
CA ASP A 566 49.79 4.27 -5.19
C ASP A 566 49.99 5.79 -5.38
N GLU A 567 48.92 6.54 -5.35
CA GLU A 567 48.93 8.00 -5.52
C GLU A 567 49.25 8.74 -4.21
N PHE A 568 49.29 8.07 -3.07
CA PHE A 568 49.63 8.63 -1.78
C PHE A 568 51.10 8.46 -1.46
N GLU A 569 51.70 9.49 -0.87
CA GLU A 569 53.04 9.49 -0.37
C GLU A 569 53.13 10.15 0.99
N LEU A 570 54.06 9.69 1.84
CA LEU A 570 54.31 10.31 3.13
C LEU A 570 55.49 11.27 3.06
N TYR A 571 55.27 12.47 3.61
CA TYR A 571 56.31 13.43 3.93
C TYR A 571 56.61 13.35 5.41
N TYR A 572 57.82 13.61 5.76
CA TYR A 572 58.31 13.46 7.14
C TYR A 572 58.86 14.79 7.63
N GLN A 573 58.29 15.34 8.73
CA GLN A 573 58.77 16.56 9.31
C GLN A 573 59.51 16.29 10.62
N PRO A 574 60.76 16.78 10.83
CA PRO A 574 61.51 16.46 12.02
C PRO A 574 60.94 17.12 13.24
N ILE A 575 60.91 16.35 14.33
CA ILE A 575 60.65 16.78 15.72
C ILE A 575 61.98 16.84 16.43
N VAL A 576 62.34 18.04 16.87
CA VAL A 576 63.68 18.39 17.38
C VAL A 576 63.58 18.69 18.86
N ASN A 577 64.49 18.14 19.64
CA ASN A 577 64.68 18.51 21.02
C ASN A 577 65.27 19.94 21.10
N LEU A 578 64.61 20.89 21.71
CA LEU A 578 64.98 22.31 21.65
C LEU A 578 66.21 22.64 22.44
N GLN A 579 66.62 21.82 23.40
CA GLN A 579 67.82 22.02 24.22
C GLN A 579 69.06 21.43 23.55
N SER A 580 68.95 20.20 23.03
CA SER A 580 70.08 19.47 22.42
C SER A 580 70.16 19.68 20.90
N LEU A 581 69.14 20.23 20.29
CA LEU A 581 68.94 20.36 18.86
C LEU A 581 69.02 19.05 18.08
N ARG A 582 68.76 17.93 18.74
CA ARG A 582 68.74 16.58 18.14
C ARG A 582 67.37 16.22 17.62
N ILE A 583 67.36 15.50 16.50
CA ILE A 583 66.15 14.90 15.94
C ILE A 583 65.76 13.72 16.84
N GLU A 584 64.60 13.77 17.43
CA GLU A 584 64.03 12.71 18.29
C GLU A 584 62.98 11.87 17.50
N GLY A 585 62.42 12.39 16.44
CA GLY A 585 61.43 11.70 15.61
C GLY A 585 60.98 12.52 14.40
N PHE A 586 59.98 11.99 13.73
CA PHE A 586 59.34 12.63 12.59
C PHE A 586 57.84 12.49 12.71
N GLU A 587 57.14 13.52 12.28
CA GLU A 587 55.73 13.43 11.99
C GLU A 587 55.50 13.03 10.56
N ALA A 588 54.69 11.97 10.33
CA ALA A 588 54.30 11.47 9.02
C ALA A 588 53.05 12.19 8.51
N LEU A 589 53.24 12.95 7.45
CA LEU A 589 52.23 13.84 6.84
C LEU A 589 51.85 13.34 5.46
N VAL A 590 50.62 12.84 5.27
CA VAL A 590 50.16 12.34 3.98
C VAL A 590 50.07 13.45 2.94
N ARG A 591 50.41 13.09 1.70
CA ARG A 591 50.25 13.93 0.51
C ARG A 591 49.64 13.09 -0.59
N TRP A 592 48.75 13.69 -1.38
CA TRP A 592 48.13 13.04 -2.50
C TRP A 592 48.65 13.61 -3.80
N ARG A 593 49.38 12.82 -4.59
CA ARG A 593 49.92 13.16 -5.88
C ARG A 593 49.03 12.60 -7.00
N SER A 594 47.97 13.35 -7.33
CA SER A 594 47.06 12.95 -8.40
C SER A 594 47.70 13.12 -9.80
N PRO A 595 47.58 12.14 -10.67
CA PRO A 595 48.07 12.24 -12.06
C PRO A 595 47.42 13.39 -12.84
N THR A 596 46.16 13.73 -12.49
CA THR A 596 45.37 14.72 -13.21
C THR A 596 45.36 16.10 -12.56
N ARG A 597 45.59 16.18 -11.23
CA ARG A 597 45.50 17.43 -10.45
C ARG A 597 46.80 17.87 -9.83
N GLY A 598 47.87 17.09 -9.95
CA GLY A 598 49.15 17.35 -9.28
C GLY A 598 49.06 17.08 -7.76
N LEU A 599 49.81 17.82 -6.97
CA LEU A 599 49.88 17.67 -5.51
C LEU A 599 48.67 18.32 -4.86
N ILE A 600 47.82 17.54 -4.24
CA ILE A 600 46.61 17.96 -3.52
C ILE A 600 46.90 18.13 -2.03
N SER A 601 46.55 19.29 -1.46
CA SER A 601 46.72 19.55 -0.02
C SER A 601 45.85 18.64 0.84
N PRO A 602 46.35 18.16 2.02
CA PRO A 602 45.57 17.44 2.98
C PRO A 602 44.23 18.11 3.37
N ASP A 603 44.24 19.43 3.52
CA ASP A 603 43.02 20.22 3.88
C ASP A 603 41.89 20.04 2.88
N ASN A 604 42.20 19.73 1.63
CA ASN A 604 41.22 19.57 0.57
C ASN A 604 40.61 18.14 0.51
N PHE A 605 41.35 17.10 0.92
CA PHE A 605 40.86 15.72 0.77
C PHE A 605 40.61 14.97 2.08
N ILE A 606 41.22 15.38 3.18
CA ILE A 606 41.03 14.71 4.48
C ILE A 606 39.56 14.83 4.93
N SER A 607 38.95 16.01 4.81
CA SER A 607 37.53 16.21 5.15
C SER A 607 36.62 15.35 4.29
N VAL A 608 36.90 15.23 2.98
CA VAL A 608 36.17 14.36 2.06
C VAL A 608 36.37 12.87 2.41
N ALA A 609 37.61 12.49 2.79
CA ALA A 609 37.91 11.13 3.23
C ALA A 609 37.19 10.76 4.51
N GLU A 610 37.09 11.70 5.46
CA GLU A 610 36.37 11.50 6.72
C GLU A 610 34.86 11.33 6.49
N GLU A 611 34.23 12.17 5.71
CA GLU A 611 32.80 12.09 5.43
C GLU A 611 32.41 10.84 4.62
N SER A 612 33.22 10.50 3.61
CA SER A 612 32.99 9.30 2.81
C SER A 612 33.36 7.99 3.53
N GLY A 613 34.11 8.06 4.65
CA GLY A 613 34.65 6.90 5.35
C GLY A 613 35.94 6.35 4.75
N LEU A 614 36.46 6.93 3.68
CA LEU A 614 37.72 6.52 3.05
C LEU A 614 38.94 6.84 3.92
N ILE A 615 38.79 7.67 4.95
CA ILE A 615 39.84 7.95 5.92
C ILE A 615 40.27 6.68 6.70
N VAL A 616 39.40 5.69 6.87
CA VAL A 616 39.74 4.46 7.59
C VAL A 616 40.76 3.63 6.81
N PRO A 617 40.52 3.22 5.55
CA PRO A 617 41.51 2.52 4.74
C PRO A 617 42.77 3.38 4.46
N LEU A 618 42.61 4.70 4.25
CA LEU A 618 43.74 5.61 4.06
C LEU A 618 44.62 5.68 5.31
N GLY A 619 44.03 5.81 6.49
CA GLY A 619 44.78 5.88 7.73
C GLY A 619 45.48 4.55 8.10
N HIS A 620 44.89 3.42 7.73
CA HIS A 620 45.59 2.14 7.83
C HIS A 620 46.83 2.08 6.92
N TRP A 621 46.72 2.58 5.69
CA TRP A 621 47.84 2.71 4.77
C TRP A 621 48.93 3.64 5.33
N ILE A 622 48.54 4.84 5.84
CA ILE A 622 49.46 5.80 6.44
C ILE A 622 50.23 5.18 7.61
N LEU A 623 49.53 4.51 8.51
CA LEU A 623 50.12 3.84 9.68
C LEU A 623 51.17 2.81 9.25
N ARG A 624 50.83 1.96 8.28
CA ARG A 624 51.70 0.89 7.80
C ARG A 624 52.95 1.47 7.12
N GLU A 625 52.81 2.43 6.24
CA GLU A 625 53.89 3.09 5.51
C GLU A 625 54.85 3.84 6.47
N ALA A 626 54.28 4.56 7.45
CA ALA A 626 55.07 5.23 8.51
C ALA A 626 55.87 4.21 9.33
N CYS A 627 55.25 3.12 9.73
CA CYS A 627 55.92 2.02 10.48
C CYS A 627 56.99 1.31 9.65
N GLN A 628 56.77 1.13 8.36
CA GLN A 628 57.81 0.57 7.47
C GLN A 628 59.00 1.51 7.38
N GLN A 629 58.77 2.81 7.26
CA GLN A 629 59.86 3.79 7.15
C GLN A 629 60.69 3.86 8.47
N ILE A 630 60.05 3.82 9.63
CA ILE A 630 60.80 3.81 10.90
C ILE A 630 61.62 2.52 11.06
N GLN A 631 61.08 1.38 10.60
CA GLN A 631 61.83 0.11 10.57
C GLN A 631 63.12 0.23 9.72
N LEU A 632 63.00 0.84 8.51
CA LEU A 632 64.15 1.06 7.65
C LEU A 632 65.19 1.99 8.29
N TRP A 633 64.76 3.10 8.88
CA TRP A 633 65.63 4.02 9.59
C TRP A 633 66.32 3.36 10.81
N ARG A 634 65.64 2.51 11.59
CA ARG A 634 66.21 1.74 12.67
C ARG A 634 67.32 0.81 12.19
N GLN A 635 67.12 0.18 11.02
CA GLN A 635 68.12 -0.71 10.44
C GLN A 635 69.35 0.05 9.95
N GLN A 636 69.11 1.22 9.35
CA GLN A 636 70.17 2.05 8.78
C GLN A 636 70.95 2.84 9.84
N PHE A 637 70.29 3.23 10.92
CA PHE A 637 70.87 4.05 12.02
C PHE A 637 70.73 3.37 13.38
N PRO A 638 71.43 2.25 13.65
CA PRO A 638 71.29 1.49 14.91
C PRO A 638 71.60 2.31 16.18
N ASN A 639 72.41 3.35 16.06
CA ASN A 639 72.78 4.27 17.14
C ASN A 639 71.66 5.26 17.51
N LEU A 640 70.62 5.40 16.74
CA LEU A 640 69.42 6.21 17.03
C LEU A 640 68.28 5.31 17.59
N SER A 641 68.60 4.60 18.71
CA SER A 641 67.72 3.59 19.32
C SER A 641 66.38 4.12 19.87
N LYS A 642 66.10 5.41 19.78
CA LYS A 642 64.87 6.07 20.30
C LYS A 642 64.10 6.89 19.23
N LEU A 643 64.39 6.67 17.94
CA LEU A 643 63.69 7.43 16.90
C LEU A 643 62.22 7.06 16.86
N GLN A 644 61.34 8.03 16.84
CA GLN A 644 59.89 7.82 16.85
C GLN A 644 59.29 8.35 15.55
N VAL A 645 58.18 7.75 15.14
CA VAL A 645 57.31 8.33 14.09
C VAL A 645 55.94 8.65 14.67
N SER A 646 55.51 9.89 14.47
CA SER A 646 54.16 10.36 14.83
C SER A 646 53.21 10.21 13.68
N VAL A 647 52.02 9.68 13.95
CA VAL A 647 50.95 9.50 12.95
C VAL A 647 49.65 10.10 13.50
N ASN A 648 49.04 10.97 12.68
CA ASN A 648 47.74 11.57 12.98
C ASN A 648 46.60 10.53 12.84
N LEU A 649 45.68 10.51 13.82
CA LEU A 649 44.53 9.63 13.86
C LEU A 649 43.25 10.43 13.68
N SER A 650 42.37 10.03 12.78
CA SER A 650 41.07 10.70 12.58
C SER A 650 40.02 10.22 13.59
N GLY A 651 38.99 11.05 13.85
CA GLY A 651 37.90 10.69 14.76
C GLY A 651 37.14 9.43 14.33
N ARG A 652 37.01 9.18 13.02
CA ARG A 652 36.39 7.95 12.51
C ARG A 652 37.25 6.70 12.74
N GLN A 653 38.58 6.82 12.65
CA GLN A 653 39.48 5.71 12.97
C GLN A 653 39.47 5.44 14.49
N PHE A 654 39.50 6.49 15.31
CA PHE A 654 39.42 6.38 16.75
C PHE A 654 38.15 5.65 17.22
N SER A 655 37.06 5.78 16.49
CA SER A 655 35.79 5.08 16.77
C SER A 655 35.70 3.67 16.21
N GLN A 656 36.75 3.11 15.59
CA GLN A 656 36.72 1.78 15.02
C GLN A 656 36.96 0.69 16.12
N PRO A 657 36.07 -0.32 16.21
CA PRO A 657 36.20 -1.35 17.26
C PRO A 657 37.50 -2.20 17.19
N ASN A 658 38.11 -2.23 15.99
CA ASN A 658 39.31 -3.08 15.73
C ASN A 658 40.60 -2.26 15.61
N LEU A 659 40.60 -0.99 16.01
CA LEU A 659 41.78 -0.13 15.89
C LEU A 659 43.00 -0.71 16.61
N VAL A 660 42.85 -1.12 17.87
CA VAL A 660 43.94 -1.69 18.70
C VAL A 660 44.56 -2.92 18.03
N GLU A 661 43.71 -3.79 17.47
CA GLU A 661 44.17 -5.02 16.82
C GLU A 661 44.89 -4.73 15.49
N GLN A 662 44.43 -3.75 14.74
CA GLN A 662 45.10 -3.30 13.52
C GLN A 662 46.49 -2.78 13.82
N ILE A 663 46.63 -1.91 14.81
CA ILE A 663 47.93 -1.38 15.22
C ILE A 663 48.87 -2.50 15.73
N ARG A 664 48.35 -3.40 16.59
CA ARG A 664 49.10 -4.57 17.06
C ARG A 664 49.64 -5.40 15.90
N SER A 665 48.80 -5.66 14.91
CA SER A 665 49.19 -6.44 13.73
C SER A 665 50.33 -5.79 12.96
N VAL A 666 50.26 -4.47 12.73
CA VAL A 666 51.31 -3.72 12.02
C VAL A 666 52.63 -3.74 12.82
N LEU A 667 52.59 -3.50 14.12
CA LEU A 667 53.79 -3.55 14.98
C LEU A 667 54.44 -4.95 14.99
N MET A 668 53.64 -6.02 15.09
CA MET A 668 54.13 -7.40 15.05
C MET A 668 54.75 -7.75 13.70
N GLU A 669 54.06 -7.41 12.60
CA GLU A 669 54.53 -7.68 11.20
C GLU A 669 55.90 -7.05 10.96
N LEU A 670 56.08 -5.80 11.42
CA LEU A 670 57.28 -5.03 11.20
C LEU A 670 58.31 -5.16 12.33
N SER A 671 58.04 -6.01 13.33
CA SER A 671 58.89 -6.23 14.48
C SER A 671 59.32 -4.92 15.18
N LEU A 672 58.38 -3.99 15.33
CA LEU A 672 58.54 -2.72 16.02
C LEU A 672 58.08 -2.80 17.46
N THR A 673 58.73 -2.01 18.32
CA THR A 673 58.26 -1.79 19.70
C THR A 673 57.25 -0.64 19.72
N GLY A 674 56.32 -0.68 20.69
CA GLY A 674 55.26 0.33 20.73
C GLY A 674 55.79 1.76 20.92
N ASP A 675 56.90 1.94 21.58
CA ASP A 675 57.52 3.25 21.82
C ASP A 675 58.16 3.91 20.58
N GLU A 676 58.28 3.19 19.48
CA GLU A 676 58.70 3.73 18.18
C GLU A 676 57.57 4.40 17.42
N LEU A 677 56.29 4.15 17.81
CA LEU A 677 55.09 4.76 17.22
C LEU A 677 54.43 5.69 18.22
N LYS A 678 54.18 6.92 17.79
CA LYS A 678 53.39 7.91 18.51
C LYS A 678 52.12 8.20 17.74
N LEU A 679 50.96 8.12 18.38
CA LEU A 679 49.69 8.49 17.79
C LEU A 679 49.29 9.87 18.25
N GLU A 680 48.88 10.69 17.29
CA GLU A 680 48.43 12.08 17.54
C GLU A 680 46.93 12.14 17.39
N ILE A 681 46.21 12.61 18.40
CA ILE A 681 44.75 12.69 18.51
C ILE A 681 44.37 14.13 18.85
N THR A 682 43.37 14.69 18.15
CA THR A 682 42.91 16.04 18.46
C THR A 682 42.03 16.06 19.70
N GLU A 683 42.01 17.17 20.38
CA GLU A 683 41.22 17.41 21.59
C GLU A 683 39.71 17.07 21.38
N SER A 684 39.12 17.44 20.22
CA SER A 684 37.73 17.26 19.88
C SER A 684 37.29 15.79 19.80
N MET A 685 38.21 14.87 19.50
CA MET A 685 37.90 13.44 19.35
C MET A 685 37.59 12.78 20.71
N ILE A 686 38.13 13.30 21.79
CA ILE A 686 38.00 12.73 23.11
C ILE A 686 36.73 13.18 23.83
N ILE A 687 36.20 14.34 23.48
CA ILE A 687 35.09 15.00 24.22
C ILE A 687 33.74 14.30 23.99
N ASN A 688 33.54 13.64 22.88
CA ASN A 688 32.23 13.05 22.52
C ASN A 688 31.79 11.89 23.41
N ASN A 689 32.73 11.07 23.89
CA ASN A 689 32.50 9.99 24.87
C ASN A 689 33.78 9.75 25.68
N VAL A 690 33.92 10.48 26.77
CA VAL A 690 35.17 10.54 27.56
C VAL A 690 35.54 9.18 28.14
N GLU A 691 34.61 8.41 28.67
CA GLU A 691 34.91 7.13 29.33
C GLU A 691 35.41 6.06 28.35
N ASP A 692 34.73 5.95 27.18
CA ASP A 692 35.15 5.02 26.13
C ASP A 692 36.50 5.44 25.53
N ALA A 693 36.74 6.75 25.38
CA ALA A 693 38.00 7.28 24.92
C ALA A 693 39.14 6.93 25.90
N ILE A 694 38.95 7.12 27.22
CA ILE A 694 39.92 6.76 28.24
C ILE A 694 40.25 5.25 28.18
N ALA A 695 39.23 4.39 28.05
CA ALA A 695 39.43 2.93 27.96
C ALA A 695 40.30 2.58 26.74
N LEU A 696 39.96 3.12 25.56
CA LEU A 696 40.70 2.89 24.31
C LEU A 696 42.17 3.38 24.41
N LEU A 697 42.38 4.58 25.00
CA LEU A 697 43.74 5.10 25.21
C LEU A 697 44.58 4.22 26.14
N HIS A 698 43.98 3.61 27.18
CA HIS A 698 44.64 2.64 28.01
C HIS A 698 45.00 1.35 27.26
N GLU A 699 44.13 0.87 26.41
CA GLU A 699 44.40 -0.28 25.55
C GLU A 699 45.56 0.00 24.60
N LEU A 700 45.56 1.19 23.93
CA LEU A 700 46.67 1.62 23.08
C LEU A 700 47.99 1.73 23.88
N LYS A 701 47.96 2.28 25.07
CA LYS A 701 49.12 2.34 25.99
C LYS A 701 49.62 0.95 26.38
N SER A 702 48.74 -0.04 26.50
CA SER A 702 49.15 -1.42 26.81
C SER A 702 50.02 -2.05 25.72
N LEU A 703 49.96 -1.55 24.49
CA LEU A 703 50.84 -1.92 23.39
C LEU A 703 52.23 -1.24 23.47
N GLY A 704 52.42 -0.35 24.41
CA GLY A 704 53.66 0.42 24.61
C GLY A 704 53.71 1.70 23.80
N LEU A 705 52.60 2.07 23.10
CA LEU A 705 52.53 3.25 22.23
C LEU A 705 52.75 4.54 23.02
N LYS A 706 53.30 5.54 22.34
CA LYS A 706 53.27 6.94 22.77
C LYS A 706 52.01 7.64 22.26
N LEU A 707 51.40 8.47 23.10
CA LEU A 707 50.18 9.18 22.76
C LEU A 707 50.40 10.69 22.90
N SER A 708 49.92 11.47 21.93
CA SER A 708 50.00 12.94 21.91
C SER A 708 48.62 13.54 21.71
N ILE A 709 48.35 14.60 22.44
CA ILE A 709 47.20 15.48 22.14
C ILE A 709 47.68 16.54 21.18
N ASP A 710 46.98 16.66 20.04
CA ASP A 710 47.30 17.61 18.98
C ASP A 710 46.34 18.81 18.99
N ASP A 711 46.70 19.92 18.31
CA ASP A 711 45.96 21.18 18.21
C ASP A 711 45.48 21.74 19.56
N PHE A 712 46.26 21.57 20.62
CA PHE A 712 45.84 21.97 21.97
C PHE A 712 45.63 23.46 22.10
N GLY A 713 44.46 23.84 22.66
CA GLY A 713 44.05 25.23 22.93
C GLY A 713 43.14 25.84 21.85
N THR A 714 42.90 25.15 20.75
CA THR A 714 41.98 25.63 19.69
C THR A 714 40.52 25.25 19.97
N GLY A 715 40.26 24.34 20.94
CA GLY A 715 38.95 23.79 21.29
C GLY A 715 38.49 24.18 22.71
N TYR A 716 37.37 23.63 23.13
CA TYR A 716 36.83 23.76 24.49
C TYR A 716 37.52 22.78 25.45
N SER A 717 38.73 23.11 25.87
CA SER A 717 39.48 22.25 26.83
C SER A 717 38.75 22.15 28.16
N SER A 718 38.09 21.06 28.44
CA SER A 718 37.73 20.74 29.83
C SER A 718 38.96 20.22 30.59
N LEU A 719 39.73 21.14 31.17
CA LEU A 719 40.87 20.83 32.01
C LEU A 719 40.59 19.77 33.07
N SER A 720 39.31 19.58 33.41
CA SER A 720 38.88 18.57 34.40
C SER A 720 39.10 17.12 33.94
N TYR A 721 39.25 16.83 32.66
CA TYR A 721 39.48 15.49 32.15
C TYR A 721 40.93 15.24 31.69
N LEU A 722 41.68 16.27 31.38
CA LEU A 722 43.03 16.17 30.82
C LEU A 722 43.96 15.32 31.72
N HIS A 723 43.85 15.44 33.04
CA HIS A 723 44.63 14.67 34.00
C HIS A 723 44.32 13.13 34.03
N ARG A 724 43.17 12.75 33.46
CA ARG A 724 42.73 11.32 33.39
C ARG A 724 43.25 10.62 32.14
N PHE A 725 43.71 11.35 31.13
CA PHE A 725 44.17 10.77 29.88
C PHE A 725 45.58 10.20 30.02
N PRO A 726 45.84 8.96 29.62
CA PRO A 726 47.16 8.34 29.67
C PRO A 726 48.07 8.78 28.49
N VAL A 727 48.23 10.10 28.32
CA VAL A 727 49.00 10.72 27.22
C VAL A 727 50.39 11.13 27.66
N ASP A 728 51.35 11.07 26.73
CA ASP A 728 52.76 11.36 27.02
C ASP A 728 53.16 12.79 26.58
N THR A 729 52.45 13.33 25.59
CA THR A 729 52.89 14.57 24.93
C THR A 729 51.70 15.50 24.66
N LEU A 730 51.96 16.80 24.74
CA LEU A 730 50.99 17.85 24.39
C LEU A 730 51.62 18.70 23.30
N LYS A 731 50.92 18.85 22.13
CA LYS A 731 51.40 19.70 21.04
C LYS A 731 50.68 21.06 21.06
N ILE A 732 51.44 22.12 21.04
CA ILE A 732 50.93 23.50 21.00
C ILE A 732 50.69 23.87 19.53
N ASP A 733 49.44 24.18 19.18
CA ASP A 733 49.07 24.51 17.82
C ASP A 733 49.87 25.76 17.28
N LYS A 734 50.22 25.69 16.00
CA LYS A 734 50.99 26.73 15.31
C LYS A 734 50.38 28.12 15.41
N SER A 735 49.07 28.27 15.57
CA SER A 735 48.39 29.55 15.68
C SER A 735 48.82 30.36 16.92
N PHE A 736 49.23 29.69 17.99
CA PHE A 736 49.77 30.33 19.19
C PHE A 736 51.25 30.68 19.00
N VAL A 737 52.06 29.79 18.45
CA VAL A 737 53.50 29.98 18.25
C VAL A 737 53.79 31.07 17.20
N SER A 738 53.00 31.11 16.11
CA SER A 738 53.18 32.14 15.07
C SER A 738 52.92 33.57 15.57
N ARG A 739 52.08 33.73 16.59
CA ARG A 739 51.72 35.04 17.18
C ARG A 739 52.70 35.52 18.25
N LEU A 740 53.69 34.72 18.63
CA LEU A 740 54.74 35.14 19.56
C LEU A 740 55.54 36.33 19.05
N MET A 741 55.55 36.59 17.75
CA MET A 741 56.26 37.71 17.12
C MET A 741 55.35 38.87 16.71
N ASN A 742 54.05 38.83 17.06
CA ASN A 742 53.11 39.91 16.70
C ASN A 742 53.19 41.03 17.73
N GLU A 743 53.72 42.16 17.36
CA GLU A 743 53.96 43.33 18.25
C GLU A 743 52.73 43.74 19.04
N GLN A 744 51.53 43.58 18.50
CA GLN A 744 50.27 44.01 19.16
C GLN A 744 49.76 43.00 20.19
N GLU A 745 50.11 41.72 20.06
CA GLU A 745 49.56 40.63 20.82
C GLU A 745 50.64 39.79 21.56
N GLN A 746 51.90 40.12 21.38
CA GLN A 746 53.04 39.32 21.80
C GLN A 746 52.97 38.94 23.30
N GLU A 747 52.70 39.88 24.20
CA GLU A 747 52.64 39.62 25.62
C GLU A 747 51.59 38.60 26.01
N LYS A 748 50.41 38.76 25.39
CA LYS A 748 49.28 37.84 25.63
C LYS A 748 49.60 36.41 25.18
N TYR A 749 50.13 36.22 23.97
CA TYR A 749 50.43 34.88 23.46
C TYR A 749 51.65 34.26 24.12
N THR A 750 52.62 35.08 24.51
CA THR A 750 53.79 34.63 25.34
C THR A 750 53.33 34.06 26.67
N GLN A 751 52.43 34.74 27.39
CA GLN A 751 51.84 34.22 28.64
C GLN A 751 51.00 32.97 28.40
N LEU A 752 50.24 32.90 27.29
CA LEU A 752 49.41 31.76 26.98
C LEU A 752 50.27 30.52 26.67
N VAL A 753 51.26 30.60 25.80
CA VAL A 753 52.20 29.55 25.46
C VAL A 753 52.93 29.08 26.71
N HIS A 754 53.43 30.00 27.53
CA HIS A 754 54.06 29.64 28.81
C HIS A 754 53.13 28.91 29.77
N THR A 755 51.85 29.32 29.82
CA THR A 755 50.81 28.64 30.62
C THR A 755 50.57 27.23 30.11
N ILE A 756 50.49 27.00 28.80
CA ILE A 756 50.29 25.67 28.21
C ILE A 756 51.49 24.80 28.51
N ILE A 757 52.72 25.27 28.37
CA ILE A 757 53.95 24.53 28.70
C ILE A 757 53.96 24.14 30.20
N THR A 758 53.66 25.07 31.08
CA THR A 758 53.58 24.85 32.55
C THR A 758 52.50 23.82 32.86
N LEU A 759 51.34 23.84 32.18
CA LEU A 759 50.25 22.85 32.33
C LEU A 759 50.75 21.48 31.94
N GLY A 760 51.42 21.31 30.79
CA GLY A 760 52.00 20.05 30.33
C GLY A 760 52.97 19.46 31.36
N HIS A 761 53.89 20.26 31.91
CA HIS A 761 54.85 19.85 32.92
C HIS A 761 54.17 19.44 34.22
N ASN A 762 53.14 20.19 34.69
CA ASN A 762 52.38 19.83 35.88
C ASN A 762 51.64 18.47 35.73
N LEU A 763 51.26 18.12 34.48
CA LEU A 763 50.64 16.87 34.17
C LEU A 763 51.65 15.75 33.78
N LYS A 764 52.95 16.04 33.88
CA LYS A 764 54.06 15.11 33.54
C LYS A 764 54.05 14.73 32.06
N MET A 765 53.64 15.62 31.20
CA MET A 765 53.67 15.46 29.74
C MET A 765 54.87 16.25 29.19
N ASN A 766 55.46 15.72 28.12
CA ASN A 766 56.37 16.53 27.29
C ASN A 766 55.57 17.48 26.44
N VAL A 767 56.17 18.60 26.08
CA VAL A 767 55.53 19.60 25.23
C VAL A 767 56.24 19.72 23.91
N ILE A 768 55.50 19.74 22.80
CA ILE A 768 55.97 20.06 21.44
C ILE A 768 55.38 21.40 21.01
N ALA A 769 56.14 22.35 20.58
CA ALA A 769 55.68 23.59 19.97
C ALA A 769 55.71 23.44 18.45
N GLU A 770 54.56 23.70 17.82
CA GLU A 770 54.45 23.63 16.36
C GLU A 770 54.62 24.98 15.67
N GLY A 771 55.01 24.92 14.39
CA GLY A 771 55.08 26.13 13.55
C GLY A 771 56.23 27.07 13.94
N LEU A 772 57.35 26.52 14.40
CA LEU A 772 58.57 27.33 14.59
C LEU A 772 59.11 27.77 13.24
N GLU A 773 59.22 29.04 13.05
CA GLU A 773 59.74 29.66 11.80
C GLU A 773 60.96 30.56 12.00
N THR A 774 61.21 31.03 13.24
CA THR A 774 62.30 31.99 13.51
C THR A 774 63.15 31.56 14.72
N GLU A 775 64.39 32.05 14.79
CA GLU A 775 65.33 31.83 15.90
C GLU A 775 64.83 32.49 17.19
N GLU A 776 64.11 33.59 17.09
CA GLU A 776 63.52 34.31 18.22
C GLU A 776 62.44 33.47 18.92
N GLN A 777 61.57 32.82 18.13
CA GLN A 777 60.58 31.86 18.65
C GLN A 777 61.28 30.70 19.36
N LEU A 778 62.36 30.16 18.80
CA LEU A 778 63.14 29.12 19.41
C LEU A 778 63.68 29.55 20.78
N LYS A 779 64.29 30.76 20.87
CA LYS A 779 64.85 31.27 22.14
C LYS A 779 63.78 31.49 23.22
N ILE A 780 62.58 31.95 22.83
CA ILE A 780 61.44 32.10 23.76
C ILE A 780 61.03 30.72 24.28
N LEU A 781 60.83 29.71 23.46
CA LEU A 781 60.41 28.38 23.85
C LEU A 781 61.48 27.65 24.68
N GLN A 782 62.78 27.86 24.37
CA GLN A 782 63.90 27.36 25.18
C GLN A 782 63.88 27.98 26.59
N SER A 783 63.57 29.28 26.69
CA SER A 783 63.48 29.96 27.99
C SER A 783 62.33 29.46 28.87
N PHE A 784 61.24 28.89 28.23
CA PHE A 784 60.11 28.28 28.92
C PHE A 784 60.35 26.78 29.20
N HIS A 785 61.52 26.26 28.84
CA HIS A 785 61.92 24.87 29.01
C HIS A 785 61.01 23.91 28.22
N CYS A 786 60.47 24.34 27.04
CA CYS A 786 59.77 23.47 26.12
C CYS A 786 60.75 22.40 25.58
N GLU A 787 60.34 21.14 25.65
CA GLU A 787 61.21 19.99 25.33
C GLU A 787 61.49 19.87 23.83
N TYR A 788 60.42 19.97 23.01
CA TYR A 788 60.48 19.71 21.59
C TYR A 788 59.86 20.83 20.75
N GLY A 789 60.29 20.90 19.51
CA GLY A 789 59.71 21.79 18.54
C GLY A 789 59.72 21.23 17.15
N GLN A 790 58.81 21.71 16.34
CA GLN A 790 58.61 21.35 14.95
C GLN A 790 58.26 22.60 14.13
N GLY A 791 58.82 22.73 12.97
CA GLY A 791 58.50 23.86 12.13
C GLY A 791 59.51 24.07 10.99
N TYR A 792 59.21 25.09 10.15
CA TYR A 792 60.03 25.42 8.98
C TYR A 792 61.37 25.98 9.33
N PHE A 793 61.59 26.40 10.52
CA PHE A 793 62.89 26.77 11.02
C PHE A 793 63.89 25.59 10.99
N PHE A 794 63.40 24.34 11.24
CA PHE A 794 64.25 23.17 11.15
C PHE A 794 64.22 22.56 9.75
N ALA A 795 63.03 22.17 9.27
CA ALA A 795 62.82 21.75 7.92
C ALA A 795 61.31 21.78 7.56
N LYS A 796 61.02 21.99 6.27
CA LYS A 796 59.70 21.72 5.74
C LYS A 796 59.51 20.20 5.71
N PRO A 797 58.24 19.69 5.64
CA PRO A 797 58.00 18.28 5.43
C PRO A 797 58.81 17.72 4.22
N LEU A 798 59.59 16.71 4.42
CA LEU A 798 60.57 16.15 3.48
C LEU A 798 60.07 14.79 2.93
N LEU A 799 60.43 14.46 1.69
CA LEU A 799 60.33 13.10 1.18
C LEU A 799 61.21 12.15 1.97
N LYS A 800 60.88 10.85 2.01
CA LYS A 800 61.60 9.81 2.75
C LYS A 800 63.13 9.84 2.50
N ASP A 801 63.54 10.05 1.23
CA ASP A 801 64.94 10.09 0.86
C ASP A 801 65.69 11.34 1.43
N ASP A 802 65.03 12.46 1.43
CA ASP A 802 65.58 13.71 1.94
C ASP A 802 65.55 13.74 3.49
N ALA A 803 64.51 13.14 4.14
CA ALA A 803 64.50 12.91 5.58
C ALA A 803 65.65 11.97 5.99
N THR A 804 65.95 10.95 5.19
CA THR A 804 67.06 10.04 5.42
C THR A 804 68.40 10.70 5.29
N LYS A 805 68.58 11.62 4.30
CA LYS A 805 69.77 12.46 4.18
C LYS A 805 69.94 13.36 5.36
N LEU A 806 68.85 14.00 5.82
CA LEU A 806 68.88 14.87 7.01
C LEU A 806 69.36 14.06 8.26
N LEU A 807 68.83 12.84 8.47
CA LEU A 807 69.29 11.96 9.52
C LEU A 807 70.75 11.56 9.39
N THR A 808 71.21 11.26 8.17
CA THR A 808 72.61 10.90 7.88
C THR A 808 73.56 12.03 8.28
N HIS A 809 73.22 13.22 7.84
CA HIS A 809 74.00 14.44 8.17
C HIS A 809 74.04 14.66 9.69
N HIS A 810 72.89 14.52 10.33
CA HIS A 810 72.77 14.73 11.79
C HIS A 810 73.55 13.67 12.64
N VAL A 811 73.70 12.42 12.15
CA VAL A 811 74.48 11.35 12.80
C VAL A 811 75.97 11.56 12.56
N GLN A 812 76.38 12.07 11.39
CA GLN A 812 77.79 12.24 11.01
C GLN A 812 78.47 13.47 11.63
N GLU A 813 77.71 14.57 11.80
CA GLU A 813 78.29 15.83 12.32
C GLU A 813 78.39 15.93 13.87
N GLY A 814 77.92 14.95 14.57
CA GLY A 814 78.11 14.79 16.00
C GLY A 814 78.10 16.06 16.81
N ASN A 815 76.96 16.68 17.06
CA ASN A 815 76.73 17.79 17.95
C ASN A 815 77.20 19.20 17.59
N THR A 816 77.44 19.55 16.34
CA THR A 816 77.60 20.99 16.00
C THR A 816 76.48 21.48 15.12
N SER A 817 75.54 22.09 15.74
CA SER A 817 74.48 22.98 15.35
C SER A 817 74.61 23.69 14.01
N SER A 818 73.91 23.31 13.04
CA SER A 818 73.11 24.23 12.20
C SER A 818 72.16 23.39 11.33
N PHE A 819 70.85 23.47 11.59
CA PHE A 819 69.89 23.16 10.53
C PHE A 819 70.12 24.16 9.38
N PRO A 820 70.17 23.66 8.11
CA PRO A 820 70.52 24.51 7.00
C PRO A 820 69.54 25.65 6.72
#